data_378636788414e94ade9e60b903f92af5
#
_entry.id   378636788414e94ade9e60b903f92af5
#
_cell.length_a   1.000
_cell.length_b   1.000
_cell.length_c   1.000
_cell.angle_alpha   90.00
_cell.angle_beta   90.00
_cell.angle_gamma   90.00
#
_symmetry.space_group_name_H-M   'P 1'
#
loop_
_entity.id
_entity.type
_entity.pdbx_description
1 polymer ?
#
loop_
_entity_poly.entity_id
_entity_poly.type
_entity_poly.pdbx_seq_one_letter_code
_entity_poly.pdbx_strand_id
1 'polypeptide(L)'
;MHRGMVNNQGQAPAQPPGPETRWPRLGRPLLAMICLVLLLAPQKSAGAAEAPPAAEPQGRVLHSLKIIGAKIVPKKKLLAEMTMPRPPLIRLPWKKPPAFKEEELEGDLLRLKAYYQGQGFYHTEIVPKIESKDHQVSLELHITEGPYVRVVAEEVQVAPATPPVDLSPLKKQWPLNPGDRFSADGYEALKRLYLDYLLDHGYPHTVVEGKVLLDPEKNTARIEVTVNAGTLGYFGDIRITGNGETPDYLILRQLTFKPGDVFSFKEIYESQRKLYGLDLFQTVSITPETGKEKERRIPMEVAVKEKKRHSFKVGLGYGDEDQFRARLGLRFRNLGGGGRTFDLEGKYSSIEDRVVGTFNNPQLWDSRYDLVLQSGYVLRYLPGFNDKSVFTQERLERDLPWNLRAYVGHSLEFARPFDIPDETLAILTKTSTEVLYRSSMLLLGLRRETEDNLADPHRGGMLAWTGEFAPNFLGSNLEFIRNVVEARHYYAPWDGTNFVLAGRLRFGFIQPIQSTEQIPIFYRFFAGGYDSVRGYRLDYLGPRNLTGQPLGGEALMDGSLEARIPIYKEIRGVAFMDFGNVFFNIPDFNLGQLKYASGVGLRYMTPIGPVGFDIGIPLNPISHKDSYHFNFSIGQAF
;
A
#
# COMPACT_ATOMS: atom_id res chain seq x y z
N MET A 1 -23.22 31.31 -87.62
CA MET A 1 -22.22 30.60 -88.48
C MET A 1 -21.28 29.77 -87.63
N HIS A 2 -21.30 28.47 -87.90
CA HIS A 2 -20.30 27.44 -87.67
C HIS A 2 -19.72 27.25 -86.22
N ARG A 3 -20.16 26.15 -85.63
CA ARG A 3 -19.58 24.78 -85.54
C ARG A 3 -18.30 24.69 -84.63
N GLY A 4 -18.44 23.80 -83.68
CA GLY A 4 -17.32 23.08 -83.04
C GLY A 4 -17.73 22.31 -81.76
N MET A 5 -18.36 21.11 -81.94
CA MET A 5 -18.48 20.11 -80.90
C MET A 5 -17.06 19.57 -80.56
N VAL A 6 -16.70 19.46 -79.28
CA VAL A 6 -15.80 18.41 -78.82
C VAL A 6 -16.29 17.94 -77.47
N ASN A 7 -16.57 16.67 -77.42
CA ASN A 7 -16.85 15.79 -76.29
C ASN A 7 -15.71 15.81 -75.32
N ASN A 8 -15.98 15.96 -74.03
CA ASN A 8 -15.03 15.44 -73.08
C ASN A 8 -15.77 14.89 -71.84
N GLN A 9 -15.54 13.62 -71.61
CA GLN A 9 -16.11 12.77 -70.59
C GLN A 9 -15.68 13.25 -69.20
N GLY A 10 -16.63 13.09 -68.26
CA GLY A 10 -16.43 13.43 -66.86
C GLY A 10 -15.28 12.65 -66.20
N GLN A 11 -14.40 13.39 -65.55
CA GLN A 11 -13.58 12.89 -64.45
C GLN A 11 -14.06 13.55 -63.16
N ALA A 12 -14.55 12.72 -62.25
CA ALA A 12 -14.84 13.14 -60.87
C ALA A 12 -13.55 13.62 -60.21
N PRO A 13 -13.59 14.65 -59.37
CA PRO A 13 -12.40 15.10 -58.63
C PRO A 13 -11.97 14.02 -57.64
N ALA A 14 -10.70 13.68 -57.68
CA ALA A 14 -10.04 12.79 -56.76
C ALA A 14 -10.17 13.31 -55.31
N GLN A 15 -10.62 12.46 -54.41
CA GLN A 15 -10.58 12.70 -52.96
C GLN A 15 -9.12 12.87 -52.52
N PRO A 16 -8.84 13.81 -51.63
CA PRO A 16 -7.49 13.91 -51.02
C PRO A 16 -7.21 12.66 -50.18
N PRO A 17 -5.99 12.16 -50.15
CA PRO A 17 -5.63 11.01 -49.34
C PRO A 17 -5.78 11.39 -47.86
N GLY A 18 -6.54 10.56 -47.14
CA GLY A 18 -6.67 10.64 -45.68
C GLY A 18 -5.29 10.48 -45.02
N PRO A 19 -5.10 11.03 -43.83
CA PRO A 19 -3.81 10.93 -43.15
C PRO A 19 -3.47 9.45 -42.88
N GLU A 20 -2.47 8.96 -43.58
CA GLU A 20 -1.84 7.67 -43.26
C GLU A 20 -1.21 7.78 -41.88
N THR A 21 -1.87 7.20 -40.89
CA THR A 21 -1.24 6.90 -39.60
C THR A 21 -0.12 5.89 -39.84
N ARG A 22 1.08 6.41 -40.03
CA ARG A 22 2.30 5.60 -40.01
C ARG A 22 2.55 5.11 -38.58
N TRP A 23 1.97 3.96 -38.25
CA TRP A 23 2.39 3.16 -37.11
C TRP A 23 3.73 2.53 -37.44
N PRO A 24 4.77 2.72 -36.62
CA PRO A 24 5.98 1.94 -36.79
C PRO A 24 5.66 0.47 -36.53
N ARG A 25 5.94 -0.39 -37.51
CA ARG A 25 5.87 -1.84 -37.40
C ARG A 25 6.91 -2.33 -36.41
N LEU A 26 6.60 -2.34 -35.10
CA LEU A 26 7.39 -2.93 -34.01
C LEU A 26 6.78 -4.27 -33.57
N GLY A 27 6.51 -5.15 -34.55
CA GLY A 27 5.97 -6.48 -34.31
C GLY A 27 7.00 -7.60 -34.10
N ARG A 28 8.30 -7.30 -33.92
CA ARG A 28 9.34 -8.34 -33.77
C ARG A 28 10.28 -8.26 -32.55
N PRO A 29 10.31 -7.25 -31.69
CA PRO A 29 11.15 -7.33 -30.48
C PRO A 29 10.47 -8.00 -29.27
N LEU A 30 9.14 -8.18 -29.25
CA LEU A 30 8.45 -8.73 -28.07
C LEU A 30 8.77 -10.22 -27.87
N LEU A 31 8.89 -11.00 -28.95
CA LEU A 31 9.29 -12.43 -28.86
C LEU A 31 10.78 -12.57 -28.49
N ALA A 32 11.63 -11.67 -28.96
CA ALA A 32 13.04 -11.66 -28.64
C ALA A 32 13.32 -11.28 -27.17
N MET A 33 12.49 -10.39 -26.58
CA MET A 33 12.64 -9.97 -25.18
C MET A 33 12.13 -11.01 -24.18
N ILE A 34 11.10 -11.78 -24.52
CA ILE A 34 10.64 -12.92 -23.71
C ILE A 34 11.70 -14.05 -23.74
N CYS A 35 12.37 -14.28 -24.86
CA CYS A 35 13.50 -15.21 -24.94
C CYS A 35 14.75 -14.72 -24.21
N LEU A 36 14.99 -13.41 -24.11
CA LEU A 36 16.16 -12.86 -23.42
C LEU A 36 16.03 -12.92 -21.89
N VAL A 37 14.81 -12.81 -21.35
CA VAL A 37 14.55 -12.98 -19.89
C VAL A 37 14.68 -14.45 -19.47
N LEU A 38 14.42 -15.39 -20.38
CA LEU A 38 14.63 -16.83 -20.15
C LEU A 38 16.11 -17.26 -20.30
N LEU A 39 16.98 -16.44 -20.93
CA LEU A 39 18.40 -16.72 -21.13
C LEU A 39 19.32 -16.13 -20.05
N LEU A 40 18.79 -15.35 -19.11
CA LEU A 40 19.53 -14.80 -17.95
C LEU A 40 19.39 -15.65 -16.67
N ALA A 41 18.89 -16.88 -16.77
CA ALA A 41 19.07 -17.84 -15.70
C ALA A 41 20.55 -18.21 -15.60
N PRO A 42 21.17 -18.23 -14.41
CA PRO A 42 22.58 -18.56 -14.25
C PRO A 42 22.83 -19.97 -14.81
N GLN A 43 23.57 -20.04 -15.90
CA GLN A 43 24.10 -21.33 -16.39
C GLN A 43 25.09 -21.83 -15.34
N LYS A 44 24.72 -22.87 -14.63
CA LYS A 44 25.69 -23.69 -13.90
C LYS A 44 26.68 -24.25 -14.91
N SER A 45 27.97 -23.90 -14.72
CA SER A 45 29.08 -24.47 -15.45
C SER A 45 28.97 -25.98 -15.50
N ALA A 46 29.08 -26.54 -16.71
CA ALA A 46 29.18 -27.97 -16.93
C ALA A 46 30.50 -28.47 -16.32
N GLY A 47 30.43 -28.94 -15.10
CA GLY A 47 31.47 -29.80 -14.51
C GLY A 47 31.30 -31.25 -15.01
N ALA A 48 32.40 -31.92 -15.18
CA ALA A 48 32.61 -33.25 -15.75
C ALA A 48 31.47 -34.25 -15.45
N ALA A 49 31.15 -35.05 -16.47
CA ALA A 49 30.18 -36.13 -16.39
C ALA A 49 30.61 -37.16 -15.32
N GLU A 50 30.03 -37.08 -14.14
CA GLU A 50 29.97 -38.21 -13.21
C GLU A 50 28.87 -39.17 -13.69
N ALA A 51 29.17 -40.45 -13.59
CA ALA A 51 28.24 -41.53 -13.92
C ALA A 51 26.89 -41.33 -13.20
N PRO A 52 25.75 -41.72 -13.81
CA PRO A 52 24.45 -41.52 -13.20
C PRO A 52 24.41 -42.22 -11.84
N PRO A 53 24.05 -41.52 -10.75
CA PRO A 53 23.85 -42.15 -9.46
C PRO A 53 22.73 -43.19 -9.62
N ALA A 54 22.93 -44.36 -8.99
CA ALA A 54 21.94 -45.42 -8.91
C ALA A 54 20.58 -44.79 -8.52
N ALA A 55 19.50 -45.22 -9.18
CA ALA A 55 18.15 -44.72 -8.98
C ALA A 55 17.83 -44.75 -7.48
N GLU A 56 17.72 -43.58 -6.86
CA GLU A 56 17.18 -43.45 -5.51
C GLU A 56 15.80 -44.10 -5.48
N PRO A 57 15.45 -44.86 -4.44
CA PRO A 57 14.13 -45.46 -4.33
C PRO A 57 13.12 -44.31 -4.43
N GLN A 58 12.17 -44.40 -5.38
CA GLN A 58 11.14 -43.39 -5.59
C GLN A 58 10.41 -43.18 -4.29
N GLY A 59 10.73 -42.08 -3.57
CA GLY A 59 10.16 -41.76 -2.28
C GLY A 59 8.64 -41.59 -2.39
N ARG A 60 7.91 -41.96 -1.34
CA ARG A 60 6.47 -41.73 -1.23
C ARG A 60 6.20 -40.23 -1.35
N VAL A 61 5.13 -39.83 -2.07
CA VAL A 61 4.74 -38.43 -2.28
C VAL A 61 3.38 -38.16 -1.63
N LEU A 62 3.26 -37.02 -0.95
CA LEU A 62 2.00 -36.63 -0.31
C LEU A 62 1.01 -36.16 -1.37
N HIS A 63 -0.07 -36.93 -1.55
CA HIS A 63 -1.11 -36.69 -2.54
C HIS A 63 -2.24 -35.83 -1.97
N SER A 64 -2.67 -36.11 -0.75
CA SER A 64 -3.73 -35.37 -0.06
C SER A 64 -3.45 -35.29 1.43
N LEU A 65 -3.88 -34.19 2.06
CA LEU A 65 -3.85 -33.99 3.50
C LEU A 65 -5.24 -33.47 3.93
N LYS A 66 -5.92 -34.21 4.80
CA LYS A 66 -7.21 -33.84 5.34
C LYS A 66 -7.17 -33.84 6.87
N ILE A 67 -7.82 -32.87 7.49
CA ILE A 67 -8.08 -32.83 8.94
C ILE A 67 -9.57 -33.04 9.17
N ILE A 68 -9.89 -34.03 9.95
CA ILE A 68 -11.27 -34.47 10.26
C ILE A 68 -11.47 -34.42 11.78
N GLY A 69 -12.60 -33.88 12.23
CA GLY A 69 -12.97 -33.87 13.68
C GLY A 69 -12.61 -32.60 14.43
N ALA A 70 -11.75 -31.70 13.88
CA ALA A 70 -11.51 -30.39 14.45
C ALA A 70 -12.74 -29.50 14.31
N LYS A 71 -13.44 -29.24 15.45
CA LYS A 71 -14.70 -28.48 15.51
C LYS A 71 -14.52 -27.10 16.10
N ILE A 72 -13.69 -26.95 17.13
CA ILE A 72 -13.47 -25.72 17.89
C ILE A 72 -12.22 -24.99 17.39
N VAL A 73 -11.13 -25.74 17.15
CA VAL A 73 -9.90 -25.15 16.63
C VAL A 73 -9.96 -25.09 15.11
N PRO A 74 -9.78 -23.89 14.51
CA PRO A 74 -9.85 -23.73 13.06
C PRO A 74 -8.78 -24.56 12.34
N LYS A 75 -9.16 -25.36 11.35
CA LYS A 75 -8.24 -26.20 10.55
C LYS A 75 -7.09 -25.41 9.94
N LYS A 76 -7.32 -24.13 9.57
CA LYS A 76 -6.28 -23.25 9.03
C LYS A 76 -5.13 -23.03 10.03
N LYS A 77 -5.44 -22.89 11.33
CA LYS A 77 -4.42 -22.75 12.37
C LYS A 77 -3.65 -24.05 12.56
N LEU A 78 -4.35 -25.20 12.64
CA LEU A 78 -3.68 -26.50 12.72
C LEU A 78 -2.72 -26.76 11.55
N LEU A 79 -3.17 -26.44 10.35
CA LEU A 79 -2.33 -26.53 9.17
C LEU A 79 -1.15 -25.56 9.21
N ALA A 80 -1.21 -24.43 9.90
CA ALA A 80 -0.10 -23.49 10.04
C ALA A 80 0.99 -24.00 10.98
N GLU A 81 0.63 -24.82 11.96
CA GLU A 81 1.58 -25.44 12.91
C GLU A 81 2.33 -26.62 12.31
N MET A 82 1.86 -27.16 11.18
CA MET A 82 2.53 -28.29 10.52
C MET A 82 3.69 -27.80 9.66
N THR A 83 4.81 -28.51 9.70
CA THR A 83 6.00 -28.27 8.85
C THR A 83 5.96 -29.08 7.57
N MET A 84 5.20 -30.19 7.55
CA MET A 84 5.04 -31.01 6.36
C MET A 84 4.49 -30.18 5.19
N PRO A 85 5.14 -30.19 4.02
CA PRO A 85 4.71 -29.44 2.87
C PRO A 85 3.37 -29.93 2.35
N ARG A 86 2.44 -29.01 2.09
CA ARG A 86 1.06 -29.32 1.66
C ARG A 86 1.02 -29.63 0.17
N PRO A 87 0.18 -30.60 -0.24
CA PRO A 87 -0.11 -30.78 -1.65
C PRO A 87 -0.84 -29.54 -2.19
N PRO A 88 -0.46 -29.03 -3.38
CA PRO A 88 -1.10 -27.87 -3.97
C PRO A 88 -2.56 -28.19 -4.34
N LEU A 89 -3.47 -27.23 -4.11
CA LEU A 89 -4.88 -27.31 -4.50
C LEU A 89 -5.08 -27.47 -6.01
N ILE A 90 -4.21 -26.79 -6.79
CA ILE A 90 -4.18 -26.89 -8.26
C ILE A 90 -2.88 -27.59 -8.65
N ARG A 91 -3.00 -28.75 -9.29
CA ARG A 91 -1.85 -29.50 -9.79
C ARG A 91 -1.42 -28.95 -11.13
N LEU A 92 -0.25 -28.34 -11.12
CA LEU A 92 0.40 -27.92 -12.33
C LEU A 92 1.28 -29.07 -12.85
N PRO A 93 1.20 -29.43 -14.15
CA PRO A 93 1.90 -30.59 -14.71
C PRO A 93 3.42 -30.62 -14.47
N TRP A 94 4.02 -29.44 -14.28
CA TRP A 94 5.47 -29.26 -14.08
C TRP A 94 5.89 -29.21 -12.61
N LYS A 95 4.96 -29.28 -11.64
CA LYS A 95 5.29 -29.20 -10.21
C LYS A 95 5.23 -30.57 -9.57
N LYS A 96 6.39 -31.07 -9.12
CA LYS A 96 6.47 -32.36 -8.40
C LYS A 96 5.68 -32.26 -7.08
N PRO A 97 4.90 -33.28 -6.72
CA PRO A 97 4.23 -33.32 -5.42
C PRO A 97 5.29 -33.42 -4.30
N PRO A 98 4.98 -32.90 -3.08
CA PRO A 98 5.90 -32.95 -1.96
C PRO A 98 6.17 -34.40 -1.51
N ALA A 99 7.41 -34.66 -1.10
CA ALA A 99 7.77 -35.95 -0.52
C ALA A 99 7.05 -36.15 0.83
N PHE A 100 6.64 -37.37 1.11
CA PHE A 100 6.12 -37.79 2.40
C PHE A 100 7.22 -38.41 3.24
N LYS A 101 7.43 -37.91 4.46
CA LYS A 101 8.36 -38.44 5.44
C LYS A 101 7.66 -38.72 6.75
N GLU A 102 7.81 -39.93 7.28
CA GLU A 102 7.18 -40.33 8.54
C GLU A 102 7.70 -39.54 9.73
N GLU A 103 9.01 -39.24 9.76
CA GLU A 103 9.62 -38.40 10.82
C GLU A 103 9.03 -36.98 10.88
N GLU A 104 8.73 -36.38 9.72
CA GLU A 104 8.07 -35.07 9.66
C GLU A 104 6.63 -35.16 10.19
N LEU A 105 5.91 -36.27 9.92
CA LEU A 105 4.57 -36.51 10.45
C LEU A 105 4.58 -36.65 11.96
N GLU A 106 5.49 -37.46 12.53
CA GLU A 106 5.59 -37.62 13.99
C GLU A 106 5.87 -36.28 14.67
N GLY A 107 6.79 -35.48 14.12
CA GLY A 107 7.04 -34.13 14.60
C GLY A 107 5.82 -33.22 14.51
N ASP A 108 5.03 -33.32 13.44
CA ASP A 108 3.81 -32.54 13.28
C ASP A 108 2.72 -32.98 14.26
N LEU A 109 2.56 -34.27 14.54
CA LEU A 109 1.62 -34.78 15.52
C LEU A 109 1.92 -34.23 16.93
N LEU A 110 3.21 -34.19 17.31
CA LEU A 110 3.65 -33.60 18.58
C LEU A 110 3.35 -32.10 18.63
N ARG A 111 3.64 -31.34 17.56
CA ARG A 111 3.31 -29.90 17.46
C ARG A 111 1.82 -29.65 17.56
N LEU A 112 1.01 -30.41 16.83
CA LEU A 112 -0.45 -30.28 16.90
C LEU A 112 -0.99 -30.59 18.30
N LYS A 113 -0.45 -31.63 18.97
CA LYS A 113 -0.82 -31.94 20.34
C LYS A 113 -0.46 -30.82 21.31
N ALA A 114 0.76 -30.30 21.21
CA ALA A 114 1.21 -29.14 22.01
C ALA A 114 0.37 -27.90 21.74
N TYR A 115 0.01 -27.64 20.47
CA TYR A 115 -0.88 -26.55 20.12
C TYR A 115 -2.27 -26.71 20.75
N TYR A 116 -2.87 -27.92 20.70
CA TYR A 116 -4.15 -28.18 21.36
C TYR A 116 -4.06 -27.99 22.87
N GLN A 117 -2.98 -28.44 23.51
CA GLN A 117 -2.73 -28.20 24.94
C GLN A 117 -2.64 -26.69 25.24
N GLY A 118 -1.93 -25.93 24.40
CA GLY A 118 -1.89 -24.46 24.48
C GLY A 118 -3.25 -23.78 24.29
N GLN A 119 -4.18 -24.44 23.63
CA GLN A 119 -5.59 -24.01 23.47
C GLN A 119 -6.52 -24.56 24.54
N GLY A 120 -5.99 -25.21 25.57
CA GLY A 120 -6.76 -25.76 26.71
C GLY A 120 -7.33 -27.16 26.50
N PHE A 121 -6.94 -27.89 25.49
CA PHE A 121 -7.40 -29.25 25.22
C PHE A 121 -6.31 -30.26 25.58
N TYR A 122 -6.38 -30.82 26.77
CA TYR A 122 -5.36 -31.75 27.29
C TYR A 122 -5.66 -33.21 26.96
N HIS A 123 -6.94 -33.54 26.64
CA HIS A 123 -7.39 -34.89 26.26
C HIS A 123 -7.54 -35.08 24.75
N THR A 124 -6.81 -34.27 23.96
CA THR A 124 -6.88 -34.39 22.51
C THR A 124 -6.16 -35.62 22.02
N GLU A 125 -6.86 -36.43 21.22
CA GLU A 125 -6.31 -37.56 20.49
C GLU A 125 -6.22 -37.21 19.01
N ILE A 126 -5.07 -37.51 18.39
CA ILE A 126 -4.81 -37.29 16.97
C ILE A 126 -4.32 -38.61 16.38
N VAL A 127 -5.17 -39.23 15.56
CA VAL A 127 -4.89 -40.52 14.93
C VAL A 127 -4.65 -40.29 13.44
N PRO A 128 -3.41 -40.49 12.94
CA PRO A 128 -3.14 -40.43 11.52
C PRO A 128 -3.66 -41.71 10.83
N LYS A 129 -4.39 -41.53 9.73
CA LYS A 129 -4.77 -42.62 8.82
C LYS A 129 -3.99 -42.38 7.52
N ILE A 130 -3.09 -43.33 7.19
CA ILE A 130 -2.21 -43.28 6.03
C ILE A 130 -2.68 -44.34 5.03
N GLU A 131 -3.11 -43.88 3.86
CA GLU A 131 -3.42 -44.78 2.72
C GLU A 131 -2.38 -44.57 1.64
N SER A 132 -1.71 -45.63 1.23
CA SER A 132 -0.66 -45.59 0.19
C SER A 132 -1.10 -46.41 -1.01
N LYS A 133 -1.08 -45.79 -2.20
CA LYS A 133 -1.35 -46.42 -3.48
C LYS A 133 -0.38 -45.85 -4.53
N ASP A 134 0.32 -46.74 -5.26
CA ASP A 134 1.22 -46.35 -6.35
C ASP A 134 2.19 -45.21 -5.98
N HIS A 135 2.90 -45.33 -4.83
CA HIS A 135 3.79 -44.31 -4.25
C HIS A 135 3.10 -43.00 -3.82
N GLN A 136 1.77 -42.90 -3.91
CA GLN A 136 1.01 -41.73 -3.44
C GLN A 136 0.45 -41.98 -2.07
N VAL A 137 0.66 -41.06 -1.15
CA VAL A 137 0.17 -41.10 0.22
C VAL A 137 -0.99 -40.13 0.39
N SER A 138 -2.11 -40.63 0.85
CA SER A 138 -3.23 -39.84 1.35
C SER A 138 -3.21 -39.89 2.87
N LEU A 139 -3.04 -38.72 3.50
CA LEU A 139 -3.00 -38.58 4.95
C LEU A 139 -4.30 -37.94 5.44
N GLU A 140 -4.99 -38.64 6.34
CA GLU A 140 -6.14 -38.10 7.07
C GLU A 140 -5.80 -38.06 8.57
N LEU A 141 -5.85 -36.88 9.17
CA LEU A 141 -5.68 -36.69 10.61
C LEU A 141 -7.05 -36.65 11.27
N HIS A 142 -7.39 -37.74 11.98
CA HIS A 142 -8.62 -37.84 12.76
C HIS A 142 -8.37 -37.27 14.15
N ILE A 143 -9.02 -36.15 14.46
CA ILE A 143 -8.84 -35.41 15.71
C ILE A 143 -10.09 -35.54 16.56
N THR A 144 -9.90 -36.00 17.78
CA THR A 144 -10.90 -35.94 18.84
C THR A 144 -10.44 -34.90 19.85
N GLU A 145 -11.06 -33.70 19.83
CA GLU A 145 -10.61 -32.57 20.63
C GLU A 145 -10.75 -32.81 22.14
N GLY A 146 -11.77 -33.57 22.55
CA GLY A 146 -12.06 -33.79 23.94
C GLY A 146 -12.64 -32.55 24.65
N PRO A 147 -12.82 -32.60 25.98
CA PRO A 147 -13.23 -31.46 26.78
C PRO A 147 -12.08 -30.44 26.89
N TYR A 148 -12.43 -29.15 26.93
CA TYR A 148 -11.46 -28.10 27.17
C TYR A 148 -11.45 -27.67 28.64
N VAL A 149 -10.29 -27.22 29.09
CA VAL A 149 -10.08 -26.67 30.42
C VAL A 149 -10.70 -25.28 30.53
N ARG A 150 -11.49 -25.04 31.59
CA ARG A 150 -12.09 -23.73 31.90
C ARG A 150 -11.31 -23.02 32.98
N VAL A 151 -11.19 -21.72 32.86
CA VAL A 151 -10.67 -20.87 33.94
C VAL A 151 -11.73 -20.81 35.06
N VAL A 152 -11.39 -21.28 36.27
CA VAL A 152 -12.30 -21.26 37.40
C VAL A 152 -11.99 -20.17 38.42
N ALA A 153 -10.76 -19.72 38.45
CA ALA A 153 -10.33 -18.60 39.28
C ALA A 153 -9.14 -17.89 38.63
N GLU A 154 -9.13 -16.60 38.81
CA GLU A 154 -8.04 -15.73 38.40
C GLU A 154 -7.68 -14.82 39.58
N GLU A 155 -6.46 -14.93 40.06
CA GLU A 155 -5.96 -14.17 41.19
C GLU A 155 -4.77 -13.34 40.74
N VAL A 156 -4.90 -12.02 40.82
CA VAL A 156 -3.81 -11.09 40.52
C VAL A 156 -3.35 -10.46 41.83
N GLN A 157 -2.18 -10.86 42.28
CA GLN A 157 -1.50 -10.29 43.45
C GLN A 157 -0.57 -9.18 42.99
N VAL A 158 -0.82 -7.97 43.46
CA VAL A 158 0.00 -6.80 43.14
C VAL A 158 0.83 -6.43 44.35
N ALA A 159 2.15 -6.55 44.21
CA ALA A 159 3.06 -5.99 45.20
C ALA A 159 2.93 -4.45 45.22
N PRO A 160 2.99 -3.79 46.37
CA PRO A 160 2.78 -2.35 46.48
C PRO A 160 3.73 -1.58 45.56
N ALA A 161 3.16 -0.83 44.64
CA ALA A 161 3.90 0.14 43.84
C ALA A 161 4.21 1.38 44.68
N THR A 162 5.33 2.05 44.38
CA THR A 162 5.70 3.29 45.06
C THR A 162 5.95 4.40 44.04
N PRO A 163 5.03 5.37 43.92
CA PRO A 163 3.70 5.50 44.55
C PRO A 163 2.69 4.44 44.07
N PRO A 164 1.54 4.27 44.76
CA PRO A 164 0.48 3.36 44.30
C PRO A 164 -0.05 3.72 42.90
N VAL A 165 -0.28 2.71 42.11
CA VAL A 165 -0.87 2.86 40.74
C VAL A 165 -2.24 2.21 40.71
N ASP A 166 -3.21 2.86 40.06
CA ASP A 166 -4.56 2.31 39.85
C ASP A 166 -4.55 1.30 38.68
N LEU A 167 -4.72 0.04 38.98
CA LEU A 167 -4.83 -1.06 38.00
C LEU A 167 -6.28 -1.47 37.70
N SER A 168 -7.26 -0.80 38.32
CA SER A 168 -8.68 -1.13 38.13
C SER A 168 -9.18 -1.04 36.68
N PRO A 169 -8.66 -0.14 35.81
CA PRO A 169 -9.07 -0.10 34.41
C PRO A 169 -8.73 -1.37 33.63
N LEU A 170 -7.70 -2.13 34.05
CA LEU A 170 -7.23 -3.32 33.36
C LEU A 170 -8.20 -4.48 33.45
N LYS A 171 -8.98 -4.59 34.56
CA LYS A 171 -9.94 -5.67 34.77
C LYS A 171 -10.97 -5.77 33.63
N LYS A 172 -11.35 -4.64 33.03
CA LYS A 172 -12.31 -4.60 31.91
C LYS A 172 -11.71 -5.12 30.59
N GLN A 173 -10.39 -5.23 30.53
CA GLN A 173 -9.64 -5.61 29.33
C GLN A 173 -9.04 -7.02 29.45
N TRP A 174 -9.36 -7.76 30.50
CA TRP A 174 -8.82 -9.10 30.72
C TRP A 174 -9.14 -10.02 29.55
N PRO A 175 -8.13 -10.66 28.96
CA PRO A 175 -8.31 -11.55 27.80
C PRO A 175 -8.85 -12.94 28.19
N LEU A 176 -8.81 -13.29 29.48
CA LEU A 176 -9.35 -14.51 30.06
C LEU A 176 -10.14 -14.15 31.30
N ASN A 177 -11.38 -14.62 31.40
CA ASN A 177 -12.22 -14.42 32.58
C ASN A 177 -12.65 -15.76 33.13
N PRO A 178 -13.05 -15.85 34.42
CA PRO A 178 -13.67 -17.06 34.97
C PRO A 178 -14.84 -17.52 34.10
N GLY A 179 -14.81 -18.80 33.72
CA GLY A 179 -15.76 -19.40 32.79
C GLY A 179 -15.27 -19.54 31.36
N ASP A 180 -14.27 -18.73 30.95
CA ASP A 180 -13.69 -18.83 29.63
C ASP A 180 -12.84 -20.09 29.45
N ARG A 181 -12.66 -20.48 28.19
CA ARG A 181 -11.72 -21.55 27.85
C ARG A 181 -10.29 -21.04 28.07
N PHE A 182 -9.50 -21.81 28.79
CA PHE A 182 -8.08 -21.51 28.96
C PHE A 182 -7.35 -21.52 27.60
N SER A 183 -6.46 -20.55 27.40
CA SER A 183 -5.49 -20.55 26.31
C SER A 183 -4.16 -19.95 26.78
N ALA A 184 -3.06 -20.53 26.31
CA ALA A 184 -1.73 -20.02 26.60
C ALA A 184 -1.55 -18.58 26.04
N ASP A 185 -2.08 -18.30 24.85
CA ASP A 185 -2.06 -16.97 24.27
C ASP A 185 -2.80 -15.94 25.14
N GLY A 186 -3.96 -16.31 25.67
CA GLY A 186 -4.74 -15.45 26.57
C GLY A 186 -4.00 -15.20 27.90
N TYR A 187 -3.36 -16.23 28.44
CA TYR A 187 -2.53 -16.10 29.65
C TYR A 187 -1.32 -15.18 29.44
N GLU A 188 -0.60 -15.33 28.32
CA GLU A 188 0.50 -14.42 27.98
C GLU A 188 0.01 -13.00 27.71
N ALA A 189 -1.16 -12.84 27.06
CA ALA A 189 -1.77 -11.55 26.85
C ALA A 189 -2.17 -10.86 28.16
N LEU A 190 -2.63 -11.63 29.17
CA LEU A 190 -2.92 -11.10 30.49
C LEU A 190 -1.67 -10.54 31.17
N LYS A 191 -0.56 -11.29 31.17
CA LYS A 191 0.71 -10.80 31.71
C LYS A 191 1.20 -9.54 31.00
N ARG A 192 1.13 -9.53 29.67
CA ARG A 192 1.51 -8.35 28.85
C ARG A 192 0.65 -7.13 29.16
N LEU A 193 -0.65 -7.31 29.37
CA LEU A 193 -1.55 -6.21 29.69
C LEU A 193 -1.08 -5.43 30.94
N TYR A 194 -0.68 -6.15 32.01
CA TYR A 194 -0.13 -5.52 33.21
C TYR A 194 1.25 -4.92 32.99
N LEU A 195 2.13 -5.64 32.28
CA LEU A 195 3.47 -5.20 31.98
C LEU A 195 3.46 -3.90 31.17
N ASP A 196 2.75 -3.91 30.03
CA ASP A 196 2.70 -2.75 29.12
C ASP A 196 2.09 -1.53 29.82
N TYR A 197 1.01 -1.74 30.56
CA TYR A 197 0.38 -0.65 31.30
C TYR A 197 1.34 0.01 32.31
N LEU A 198 2.04 -0.79 33.11
CA LEU A 198 2.96 -0.27 34.12
C LEU A 198 4.20 0.38 33.50
N LEU A 199 4.74 -0.21 32.43
CA LEU A 199 5.85 0.39 31.66
C LEU A 199 5.47 1.74 31.05
N ASP A 200 4.21 1.91 30.65
CA ASP A 200 3.71 3.18 30.11
C ASP A 200 3.38 4.21 31.19
N HIS A 201 3.20 3.77 32.43
CA HIS A 201 2.84 4.64 33.57
C HIS A 201 4.00 4.90 34.54
N GLY A 202 5.23 4.66 34.10
CA GLY A 202 6.42 5.08 34.84
C GLY A 202 7.09 4.00 35.67
N TYR A 203 6.83 2.73 35.45
CA TYR A 203 7.42 1.65 36.22
C TYR A 203 8.36 0.77 35.37
N PRO A 204 9.62 1.22 35.10
CA PRO A 204 10.53 0.54 34.17
C PRO A 204 11.06 -0.80 34.68
N HIS A 205 10.97 -1.06 35.97
CA HIS A 205 11.45 -2.29 36.62
C HIS A 205 10.32 -3.28 36.89
N THR A 206 9.18 -3.14 36.22
CA THR A 206 8.05 -4.03 36.37
C THR A 206 8.40 -5.46 35.99
N VAL A 207 8.11 -6.39 36.91
CA VAL A 207 8.18 -7.84 36.67
C VAL A 207 6.78 -8.43 36.84
N VAL A 208 6.35 -9.18 35.83
CA VAL A 208 5.08 -9.89 35.88
C VAL A 208 5.34 -11.39 35.74
N GLU A 209 5.17 -12.09 36.84
CA GLU A 209 5.26 -13.55 36.88
C GLU A 209 3.89 -14.16 36.98
N GLY A 210 3.76 -15.41 36.57
CA GLY A 210 2.48 -16.09 36.70
C GLY A 210 2.62 -17.60 36.74
N LYS A 211 1.62 -18.24 37.34
CA LYS A 211 1.48 -19.69 37.39
C LYS A 211 0.08 -20.08 36.95
N VAL A 212 0.00 -21.19 36.25
CA VAL A 212 -1.29 -21.82 35.90
C VAL A 212 -1.35 -23.18 36.57
N LEU A 213 -2.28 -23.32 37.50
CA LEU A 213 -2.56 -24.58 38.15
C LEU A 213 -3.65 -25.28 37.36
N LEU A 214 -3.28 -26.33 36.63
CA LEU A 214 -4.16 -27.12 35.79
C LEU A 214 -4.58 -28.38 36.53
N ASP A 215 -5.89 -28.68 36.52
CA ASP A 215 -6.46 -29.96 36.89
C ASP A 215 -7.11 -30.58 35.63
N PRO A 216 -6.37 -31.41 34.88
CA PRO A 216 -6.87 -32.01 33.65
C PRO A 216 -8.05 -32.96 33.89
N GLU A 217 -8.16 -33.62 35.05
CA GLU A 217 -9.25 -34.55 35.37
C GLU A 217 -10.55 -33.80 35.56
N LYS A 218 -10.50 -32.62 36.22
CA LYS A 218 -11.68 -31.75 36.41
C LYS A 218 -11.87 -30.76 35.26
N ASN A 219 -10.94 -30.70 34.30
CA ASN A 219 -10.93 -29.73 33.22
C ASN A 219 -11.01 -28.28 33.73
N THR A 220 -10.20 -27.94 34.73
CA THR A 220 -10.18 -26.61 35.35
C THR A 220 -8.77 -26.04 35.39
N ALA A 221 -8.68 -24.71 35.28
CA ALA A 221 -7.45 -23.95 35.42
C ALA A 221 -7.66 -22.83 36.44
N ARG A 222 -6.69 -22.66 37.33
CA ARG A 222 -6.56 -21.47 38.18
C ARG A 222 -5.34 -20.69 37.71
N ILE A 223 -5.54 -19.43 37.45
CA ILE A 223 -4.47 -18.51 37.01
C ILE A 223 -4.06 -17.64 38.21
N GLU A 224 -2.79 -17.63 38.54
CA GLU A 224 -2.19 -16.79 39.55
C GLU A 224 -1.16 -15.91 38.88
N VAL A 225 -1.32 -14.59 38.95
CA VAL A 225 -0.39 -13.60 38.40
C VAL A 225 0.13 -12.73 39.53
N THR A 226 1.44 -12.65 39.65
CA THR A 226 2.12 -11.78 40.60
C THR A 226 2.75 -10.61 39.84
N VAL A 227 2.31 -9.41 40.16
CA VAL A 227 2.78 -8.17 39.54
C VAL A 227 3.63 -7.41 40.54
N ASN A 228 4.92 -7.24 40.27
CA ASN A 228 5.80 -6.37 41.00
C ASN A 228 6.10 -5.14 40.16
N ALA A 229 5.46 -4.02 40.47
CA ALA A 229 5.62 -2.77 39.71
C ALA A 229 6.99 -2.09 40.01
N GLY A 230 7.57 -2.31 41.19
CA GLY A 230 8.77 -1.62 41.60
C GLY A 230 8.54 -0.15 41.92
N THR A 231 9.53 0.70 41.65
CA THR A 231 9.50 2.14 41.93
C THR A 231 9.27 2.97 40.70
N LEU A 232 8.59 4.11 40.85
CA LEU A 232 8.42 5.08 39.77
C LEU A 232 9.79 5.57 39.27
N GLY A 233 10.01 5.44 37.98
CA GLY A 233 11.21 5.85 37.27
C GLY A 233 11.00 7.08 36.39
N TYR A 234 12.09 7.75 36.08
CA TYR A 234 12.13 8.92 35.23
C TYR A 234 13.21 8.71 34.16
N PHE A 235 13.04 9.30 32.99
CA PHE A 235 14.10 9.32 32.01
C PHE A 235 15.35 10.00 32.55
N GLY A 236 16.50 9.36 32.48
CA GLY A 236 17.83 9.86 32.87
C GLY A 236 18.53 10.51 31.69
N ASP A 237 19.87 10.52 31.78
CA ASP A 237 20.73 11.07 30.73
C ASP A 237 20.59 10.27 29.43
N ILE A 238 20.66 10.98 28.31
CA ILE A 238 20.50 10.40 26.98
C ILE A 238 21.88 10.33 26.32
N ARG A 239 22.35 9.13 26.02
CA ARG A 239 23.56 8.88 25.26
C ARG A 239 23.24 8.50 23.83
N ILE A 240 23.80 9.22 22.87
CA ILE A 240 23.63 8.96 21.44
C ILE A 240 24.88 8.26 20.92
N THR A 241 24.69 7.21 20.10
CA THR A 241 25.78 6.46 19.49
C THR A 241 25.46 6.12 18.02
N GLY A 242 26.52 6.05 17.19
CA GLY A 242 26.40 5.64 15.78
C GLY A 242 25.99 6.72 14.78
N ASN A 243 25.88 7.98 15.22
CA ASN A 243 25.57 9.14 14.37
C ASN A 243 26.87 9.83 13.90
N GLY A 244 27.50 9.30 12.87
CA GLY A 244 28.76 9.85 12.35
C GLY A 244 28.64 11.23 11.71
N GLU A 245 27.53 11.50 11.03
CA GLU A 245 27.32 12.73 10.24
C GLU A 245 26.07 13.49 10.67
N THR A 246 25.15 12.85 11.38
CA THR A 246 23.92 13.47 11.88
C THR A 246 24.19 14.10 13.24
N PRO A 247 24.04 15.42 13.41
CA PRO A 247 24.24 16.06 14.70
C PRO A 247 23.26 15.58 15.76
N ASP A 248 23.72 15.50 17.01
CA ASP A 248 22.92 15.04 18.16
C ASP A 248 21.60 15.81 18.30
N TYR A 249 21.60 17.13 18.06
CA TYR A 249 20.40 17.95 18.20
C TYR A 249 19.25 17.48 17.28
N LEU A 250 19.57 16.95 16.10
CA LEU A 250 18.59 16.38 15.16
C LEU A 250 17.90 15.14 15.74
N ILE A 251 18.65 14.33 16.46
CA ILE A 251 18.15 13.12 17.11
C ILE A 251 17.34 13.51 18.35
N LEU A 252 17.93 14.36 19.21
CA LEU A 252 17.29 14.78 20.45
C LEU A 252 15.93 15.46 20.24
N ARG A 253 15.79 16.28 19.21
CA ARG A 253 14.51 16.97 18.92
C ARG A 253 13.39 16.04 18.46
N GLN A 254 13.71 14.81 18.00
CA GLN A 254 12.70 13.80 17.64
C GLN A 254 12.18 13.03 18.86
N LEU A 255 12.90 13.07 19.95
CA LEU A 255 12.48 12.40 21.17
C LEU A 255 11.23 13.10 21.73
N THR A 256 10.26 12.30 22.14
CA THR A 256 9.02 12.79 22.76
C THR A 256 9.15 12.92 24.28
N PHE A 257 10.30 12.51 24.83
CA PHE A 257 10.65 12.59 26.23
C PHE A 257 11.94 13.38 26.45
N LYS A 258 12.14 13.87 27.66
CA LYS A 258 13.35 14.57 28.11
C LYS A 258 13.84 13.98 29.45
N PRO A 259 15.11 14.17 29.79
CA PRO A 259 15.60 13.84 31.14
C PRO A 259 14.73 14.49 32.22
N GLY A 260 14.25 13.68 33.17
CA GLY A 260 13.34 14.10 34.23
C GLY A 260 11.86 13.87 33.99
N ASP A 261 11.43 13.58 32.77
CA ASP A 261 10.05 13.17 32.49
C ASP A 261 9.77 11.77 33.05
N VAL A 262 8.51 11.49 33.38
CA VAL A 262 8.09 10.15 33.84
C VAL A 262 8.37 9.14 32.73
N PHE A 263 8.96 8.01 33.09
CA PHE A 263 9.30 6.95 32.14
C PHE A 263 8.07 6.40 31.45
N SER A 264 8.14 6.16 30.13
CA SER A 264 7.06 5.56 29.34
C SER A 264 7.62 4.84 28.11
N PHE A 265 7.28 3.58 27.95
CA PHE A 265 7.64 2.82 26.74
C PHE A 265 6.95 3.36 25.49
N LYS A 266 5.74 3.87 25.62
CA LYS A 266 5.01 4.53 24.53
C LYS A 266 5.82 5.70 23.96
N GLU A 267 6.39 6.54 24.80
CA GLU A 267 7.23 7.66 24.37
C GLU A 267 8.51 7.19 23.67
N ILE A 268 9.09 6.07 24.10
CA ILE A 268 10.22 5.44 23.41
C ILE A 268 9.84 5.01 22.00
N TYR A 269 8.71 4.30 21.84
CA TYR A 269 8.25 3.86 20.53
C TYR A 269 7.89 5.03 19.61
N GLU A 270 7.24 6.05 20.14
CA GLU A 270 6.91 7.25 19.35
C GLU A 270 8.18 8.00 18.91
N SER A 271 9.17 8.12 19.77
CA SER A 271 10.48 8.70 19.44
C SER A 271 11.20 7.89 18.36
N GLN A 272 11.20 6.57 18.50
CA GLN A 272 11.80 5.68 17.49
C GLN A 272 11.11 5.82 16.13
N ARG A 273 9.78 5.91 16.11
CA ARG A 273 9.00 6.13 14.89
C ARG A 273 9.33 7.46 14.23
N LYS A 274 9.44 8.55 15.00
CA LYS A 274 9.83 9.87 14.50
C LYS A 274 11.24 9.87 13.91
N LEU A 275 12.20 9.20 14.57
CA LEU A 275 13.55 9.05 14.03
C LEU A 275 13.59 8.27 12.72
N TYR A 276 12.81 7.19 12.59
CA TYR A 276 12.66 6.48 11.31
C TYR A 276 12.01 7.36 10.22
N GLY A 277 11.09 8.24 10.62
CA GLY A 277 10.41 9.18 9.73
C GLY A 277 11.33 10.18 9.05
N LEU A 278 12.50 10.48 9.63
CA LEU A 278 13.52 11.34 9.00
C LEU A 278 14.16 10.71 7.75
N ASP A 279 14.00 9.41 7.52
CA ASP A 279 14.66 8.62 6.45
C ASP A 279 16.20 8.69 6.45
N LEU A 280 16.81 9.11 7.57
CA LEU A 280 18.26 9.20 7.71
C LEU A 280 18.90 7.90 8.22
N PHE A 281 18.14 7.09 8.95
CA PHE A 281 18.66 5.93 9.69
C PHE A 281 18.18 4.60 9.08
N GLN A 282 19.12 3.65 8.99
CA GLN A 282 18.82 2.26 8.63
C GLN A 282 18.24 1.50 9.83
N THR A 283 18.81 1.76 11.02
CA THR A 283 18.40 1.16 12.29
C THR A 283 18.36 2.26 13.34
N VAL A 284 17.34 2.22 14.18
CA VAL A 284 17.19 3.03 15.38
C VAL A 284 16.83 2.10 16.52
N SER A 285 17.59 2.14 17.60
CA SER A 285 17.31 1.44 18.85
C SER A 285 17.35 2.44 19.99
N ILE A 286 16.27 2.52 20.76
CA ILE A 286 16.21 3.32 21.97
C ILE A 286 16.01 2.34 23.13
N THR A 287 17.04 2.17 23.95
CA THR A 287 17.06 1.18 25.03
C THR A 287 17.30 1.83 26.37
N PRO A 288 16.49 1.50 27.40
CA PRO A 288 16.78 1.90 28.78
C PRO A 288 17.93 1.05 29.34
N GLU A 289 18.88 1.69 30.03
CA GLU A 289 19.92 1.00 30.78
C GLU A 289 19.39 0.66 32.19
N THR A 290 18.65 -0.47 32.30
CA THR A 290 17.95 -0.87 33.52
C THR A 290 18.83 -1.67 34.51
N GLY A 291 20.14 -1.44 34.57
CA GLY A 291 21.09 -2.29 35.30
C GLY A 291 20.96 -2.34 36.81
N LYS A 292 20.17 -1.46 37.48
CA LYS A 292 19.97 -1.45 38.94
C LYS A 292 18.51 -1.18 39.29
N GLU A 293 17.86 -2.15 39.92
CA GLU A 293 16.43 -2.11 40.29
C GLU A 293 15.99 -0.92 41.17
N LYS A 294 16.91 -0.18 41.75
CA LYS A 294 16.63 0.96 42.64
C LYS A 294 16.88 2.33 42.04
N GLU A 295 17.36 2.40 40.81
CA GLU A 295 17.60 3.69 40.18
C GLU A 295 16.27 4.30 39.70
N ARG A 296 15.92 5.47 40.22
CA ARG A 296 14.77 6.23 39.79
C ARG A 296 14.99 6.96 38.45
N ARG A 297 16.26 7.26 38.11
CA ARG A 297 16.62 7.87 36.81
C ARG A 297 17.23 6.79 35.95
N ILE A 298 16.55 6.51 34.82
CA ILE A 298 16.91 5.46 33.90
C ILE A 298 17.70 6.07 32.73
N PRO A 299 19.02 5.84 32.66
CA PRO A 299 19.81 6.31 31.51
C PRO A 299 19.27 5.67 30.22
N MET A 300 19.31 6.44 29.15
CA MET A 300 18.79 6.01 27.85
C MET A 300 19.92 5.97 26.83
N GLU A 301 20.03 4.87 26.11
CA GLU A 301 20.90 4.78 24.95
C GLU A 301 20.07 4.88 23.65
N VAL A 302 20.42 5.85 22.81
CA VAL A 302 19.88 6.03 21.47
C VAL A 302 20.95 5.62 20.47
N ALA A 303 20.92 4.35 20.05
CA ALA A 303 21.85 3.81 19.05
C ALA A 303 21.24 3.92 17.66
N VAL A 304 21.93 4.59 16.74
CA VAL A 304 21.49 4.76 15.38
C VAL A 304 22.53 4.20 14.40
N LYS A 305 22.04 3.76 13.22
CA LYS A 305 22.90 3.42 12.09
C LYS A 305 22.43 4.23 10.90
N GLU A 306 23.27 5.12 10.40
CA GLU A 306 22.94 5.99 9.28
C GLU A 306 22.78 5.23 7.96
N LYS A 307 21.84 5.67 7.13
CA LYS A 307 21.72 5.25 5.72
C LYS A 307 22.82 5.90 4.90
N LYS A 308 23.14 5.29 3.76
CA LYS A 308 24.01 5.94 2.75
C LYS A 308 23.41 7.28 2.34
N ARG A 309 24.24 8.32 2.24
CA ARG A 309 23.82 9.67 1.81
C ARG A 309 23.14 9.67 0.45
N HIS A 310 23.60 8.85 -0.45
CA HIS A 310 23.06 8.76 -1.79
C HIS A 310 22.35 7.44 -1.98
N SER A 311 21.22 7.47 -2.64
CA SER A 311 20.56 6.27 -3.15
C SER A 311 20.06 6.49 -4.55
N PHE A 312 20.12 5.43 -5.32
CA PHE A 312 19.71 5.36 -6.70
C PHE A 312 18.61 4.34 -6.85
N LYS A 313 17.54 4.68 -7.54
CA LYS A 313 16.43 3.79 -7.83
C LYS A 313 16.19 3.75 -9.32
N VAL A 314 16.03 2.57 -9.88
CA VAL A 314 15.58 2.35 -11.25
C VAL A 314 14.31 1.54 -11.20
N GLY A 315 13.30 1.99 -11.91
CA GLY A 315 12.05 1.28 -12.12
C GLY A 315 11.80 1.11 -13.61
N LEU A 316 11.42 -0.09 -14.00
CA LEU A 316 10.95 -0.39 -15.35
C LEU A 316 9.57 -1.03 -15.24
N GLY A 317 8.69 -0.71 -16.15
CA GLY A 317 7.34 -1.24 -16.17
C GLY A 317 6.74 -1.21 -17.56
N TYR A 318 5.60 -1.86 -17.68
CA TYR A 318 4.78 -1.84 -18.88
C TYR A 318 3.31 -1.85 -18.47
N GLY A 319 2.52 -1.02 -19.11
CA GLY A 319 1.05 -0.95 -18.97
C GLY A 319 0.40 -0.82 -20.35
N ASP A 320 -0.89 -1.04 -20.43
CA ASP A 320 -1.65 -0.86 -21.67
C ASP A 320 -1.85 0.61 -22.03
N GLU A 321 -1.93 1.49 -21.04
CA GLU A 321 -2.12 2.95 -21.22
C GLU A 321 -0.79 3.67 -21.43
N ASP A 322 0.15 3.52 -20.51
CA ASP A 322 1.44 4.21 -20.54
C ASP A 322 2.55 3.42 -21.24
N GLN A 323 2.21 2.23 -21.78
CA GLN A 323 3.10 1.33 -22.50
C GLN A 323 4.40 1.07 -21.70
N PHE A 324 5.55 1.20 -22.35
CA PHE A 324 6.83 1.11 -21.65
C PHE A 324 7.02 2.35 -20.77
N ARG A 325 7.37 2.10 -19.50
CA ARG A 325 7.74 3.18 -18.57
C ARG A 325 9.09 2.91 -17.93
N ALA A 326 9.88 3.95 -17.81
CA ALA A 326 11.14 3.96 -17.09
C ALA A 326 11.10 5.06 -16.03
N ARG A 327 11.64 4.78 -14.87
CA ARG A 327 11.84 5.75 -13.79
C ARG A 327 13.26 5.70 -13.28
N LEU A 328 13.79 6.87 -13.02
CA LEU A 328 15.09 7.09 -12.45
C LEU A 328 14.94 8.00 -11.24
N GLY A 329 15.40 7.55 -10.07
CA GLY A 329 15.38 8.35 -8.85
C GLY A 329 16.76 8.46 -8.24
N LEU A 330 17.17 9.68 -7.93
CA LEU A 330 18.37 10.02 -7.16
C LEU A 330 17.92 10.68 -5.87
N ARG A 331 18.36 10.17 -4.73
CA ARG A 331 18.10 10.79 -3.43
C ARG A 331 19.39 11.11 -2.72
N PHE A 332 19.49 12.34 -2.27
CA PHE A 332 20.56 12.86 -1.44
C PHE A 332 20.01 13.14 -0.04
N ARG A 333 20.60 12.53 0.98
CA ARG A 333 20.18 12.65 2.39
C ARG A 333 21.14 13.52 3.17
N ASN A 334 20.62 14.11 4.23
CA ASN A 334 21.36 14.89 5.21
C ASN A 334 22.21 16.01 4.61
N LEU A 335 21.63 16.75 3.65
CA LEU A 335 22.30 17.87 3.03
C LEU A 335 22.59 18.97 4.06
N GLY A 336 23.87 19.31 4.21
CA GLY A 336 24.32 20.30 5.20
C GLY A 336 24.09 19.91 6.66
N GLY A 337 23.94 18.60 6.97
CA GLY A 337 23.80 18.10 8.34
C GLY A 337 22.46 18.39 9.01
N GLY A 338 21.48 19.00 8.32
CA GLY A 338 20.20 19.43 8.91
C GLY A 338 19.04 18.45 8.69
N GLY A 339 19.30 17.20 8.33
CA GLY A 339 18.24 16.22 7.99
C GLY A 339 17.55 16.50 6.66
N ARG A 340 18.03 17.46 5.89
CA ARG A 340 17.46 17.88 4.62
C ARG A 340 17.67 16.81 3.57
N THR A 341 16.67 16.63 2.69
CA THR A 341 16.79 15.70 1.56
C THR A 341 16.56 16.43 0.24
N PHE A 342 17.21 15.94 -0.81
CA PHE A 342 16.92 16.34 -2.17
C PHE A 342 16.69 15.09 -3.01
N ASP A 343 15.53 15.02 -3.65
CA ASP A 343 15.13 13.97 -4.56
C ASP A 343 15.06 14.51 -5.98
N LEU A 344 15.71 13.85 -6.92
CA LEU A 344 15.55 14.08 -8.35
C LEU A 344 14.94 12.85 -8.99
N GLU A 345 13.76 13.00 -9.57
CA GLU A 345 13.03 11.93 -10.24
C GLU A 345 12.82 12.24 -11.71
N GLY A 346 13.18 11.29 -12.58
CA GLY A 346 12.83 11.26 -13.99
C GLY A 346 11.84 10.14 -14.27
N LYS A 347 10.81 10.42 -15.04
CA LYS A 347 9.86 9.43 -15.60
C LYS A 347 9.81 9.60 -17.12
N TYR A 348 9.77 8.48 -17.81
CA TYR A 348 9.54 8.41 -19.25
C TYR A 348 8.46 7.37 -19.54
N SER A 349 7.44 7.73 -20.31
CA SER A 349 6.38 6.80 -20.77
C SER A 349 5.73 7.34 -22.06
N SER A 350 4.79 6.56 -22.64
CA SER A 350 4.07 7.01 -23.85
C SER A 350 3.10 8.18 -23.60
N ILE A 351 2.71 8.43 -22.36
CA ILE A 351 1.72 9.47 -22.00
C ILE A 351 2.32 10.61 -21.18
N GLU A 352 3.51 10.42 -20.57
CA GLU A 352 4.10 11.44 -19.71
C GLU A 352 5.62 11.30 -19.61
N ASP A 353 6.31 12.37 -19.92
CA ASP A 353 7.72 12.57 -19.60
C ASP A 353 7.85 13.64 -18.54
N ARG A 354 8.56 13.37 -17.46
CA ARG A 354 8.75 14.37 -16.40
C ARG A 354 10.12 14.29 -15.75
N VAL A 355 10.60 15.44 -15.31
CA VAL A 355 11.75 15.55 -14.40
C VAL A 355 11.35 16.48 -13.26
N VAL A 356 11.46 15.99 -12.03
CA VAL A 356 11.04 16.72 -10.83
C VAL A 356 12.14 16.65 -9.78
N GLY A 357 12.54 17.81 -9.28
CA GLY A 357 13.42 17.98 -8.11
C GLY A 357 12.57 18.35 -6.90
N THR A 358 12.76 17.64 -5.78
CA THR A 358 12.07 17.91 -4.52
C THR A 358 13.11 18.09 -3.41
N PHE A 359 13.12 19.25 -2.78
CA PHE A 359 13.90 19.55 -1.59
C PHE A 359 12.97 19.54 -0.38
N ASN A 360 13.32 18.75 0.64
CA ASN A 360 12.59 18.67 1.90
C ASN A 360 13.51 19.12 3.04
N ASN A 361 13.06 20.11 3.81
CA ASN A 361 13.69 20.60 5.03
C ASN A 361 12.75 20.33 6.22
N PRO A 362 12.93 19.22 6.93
CA PRO A 362 12.10 18.88 8.06
C PRO A 362 12.32 19.86 9.21
N GLN A 363 11.24 20.22 9.90
CA GLN A 363 11.26 21.09 11.09
C GLN A 363 12.03 22.41 10.84
N LEU A 364 11.57 23.15 9.85
CA LEU A 364 12.13 24.45 9.48
C LEU A 364 12.32 25.36 10.72
N TRP A 365 13.55 25.85 10.96
CA TRP A 365 13.92 26.71 12.10
C TRP A 365 13.51 26.10 13.46
N ASP A 366 13.73 24.77 13.63
CA ASP A 366 13.34 24.04 14.84
C ASP A 366 11.84 24.13 15.22
N SER A 367 11.02 24.48 14.23
CA SER A 367 9.57 24.51 14.37
C SER A 367 8.94 23.13 14.13
N ARG A 368 7.61 23.07 14.18
CA ARG A 368 6.83 21.87 13.84
C ARG A 368 6.38 21.87 12.37
N TYR A 369 7.01 22.69 11.52
CA TYR A 369 6.67 22.82 10.12
C TYR A 369 7.79 22.26 9.26
N ASP A 370 7.43 21.44 8.27
CA ASP A 370 8.31 20.97 7.24
C ASP A 370 8.18 21.88 6.01
N LEU A 371 9.31 22.29 5.44
CA LEU A 371 9.34 23.02 4.18
C LEU A 371 9.63 22.05 3.03
N VAL A 372 8.72 21.98 2.07
CA VAL A 372 8.87 21.22 0.84
C VAL A 372 8.93 22.18 -0.34
N LEU A 373 10.05 22.16 -1.08
CA LEU A 373 10.21 22.90 -2.33
C LEU A 373 10.26 21.89 -3.48
N GLN A 374 9.47 22.12 -4.51
CA GLN A 374 9.41 21.24 -5.67
C GLN A 374 9.48 22.07 -6.94
N SER A 375 10.30 21.65 -7.90
CA SER A 375 10.33 22.23 -9.24
C SER A 375 10.43 21.13 -10.26
N GLY A 376 9.78 21.32 -11.40
CA GLY A 376 9.75 20.28 -12.41
C GLY A 376 9.38 20.77 -13.80
N TYR A 377 9.65 19.89 -14.75
CA TYR A 377 9.19 19.95 -16.13
C TYR A 377 8.35 18.70 -16.41
N VAL A 378 7.20 18.91 -17.03
CA VAL A 378 6.26 17.84 -17.41
C VAL A 378 5.84 18.03 -18.85
N LEU A 379 5.85 16.94 -19.59
CA LEU A 379 5.36 16.85 -20.96
C LEU A 379 4.34 15.71 -20.99
N ARG A 380 3.09 16.03 -21.36
CA ARG A 380 1.98 15.05 -21.39
C ARG A 380 1.47 14.87 -22.81
N TYR A 381 1.21 13.62 -23.15
CA TYR A 381 0.62 13.18 -24.42
C TYR A 381 -0.68 12.46 -24.10
N LEU A 382 -1.78 13.22 -24.07
CA LEU A 382 -3.08 12.72 -23.65
C LEU A 382 -4.08 12.64 -24.80
N PRO A 383 -5.11 11.79 -24.71
CA PRO A 383 -6.18 11.82 -25.69
C PRO A 383 -6.82 13.22 -25.75
N GLY A 384 -6.87 13.80 -26.94
CA GLY A 384 -7.49 15.11 -27.17
C GLY A 384 -6.58 16.34 -27.05
N PHE A 385 -5.43 16.26 -26.40
CA PHE A 385 -4.45 17.34 -26.34
C PHE A 385 -3.10 16.87 -25.81
N ASN A 386 -2.05 17.65 -26.12
CA ASN A 386 -0.75 17.55 -25.46
C ASN A 386 -0.48 18.83 -24.70
N ASP A 387 0.32 18.76 -23.65
CA ASP A 387 0.79 19.95 -22.94
C ASP A 387 2.21 19.82 -22.41
N LYS A 388 2.87 20.94 -22.28
CA LYS A 388 4.15 21.05 -21.60
C LYS A 388 4.06 22.12 -20.52
N SER A 389 4.56 21.79 -19.33
CA SER A 389 4.59 22.73 -18.22
C SER A 389 5.89 22.72 -17.45
N VAL A 390 6.22 23.88 -16.90
CA VAL A 390 7.27 24.08 -15.90
C VAL A 390 6.62 24.65 -14.67
N PHE A 391 6.93 24.08 -13.53
CA PHE A 391 6.36 24.55 -12.28
C PHE A 391 7.38 24.63 -11.15
N THR A 392 7.07 25.51 -10.19
CA THR A 392 7.70 25.53 -8.87
C THR A 392 6.62 25.59 -7.81
N GLN A 393 6.86 24.94 -6.70
CA GLN A 393 5.88 24.82 -5.63
C GLN A 393 6.60 24.85 -4.28
N GLU A 394 6.10 25.68 -3.37
CA GLU A 394 6.57 25.78 -2.00
C GLU A 394 5.44 25.42 -1.06
N ARG A 395 5.68 24.50 -0.13
CA ARG A 395 4.67 24.09 0.88
C ARG A 395 5.28 24.08 2.26
N LEU A 396 4.52 24.61 3.22
CA LEU A 396 4.73 24.41 4.64
C LEU A 396 3.74 23.35 5.12
N GLU A 397 4.26 22.21 5.57
CA GLU A 397 3.49 21.07 6.01
C GLU A 397 3.60 20.91 7.52
N ARG A 398 2.54 20.41 8.17
CA ARG A 398 2.53 20.12 9.60
C ARG A 398 1.70 18.90 9.92
N ASP A 399 2.27 18.03 10.76
CA ASP A 399 1.50 16.95 11.37
C ASP A 399 0.67 17.49 12.54
N LEU A 400 -0.61 17.16 12.51
CA LEU A 400 -1.61 17.50 13.51
C LEU A 400 -2.06 16.22 14.24
N PRO A 401 -2.75 16.33 15.40
CA PRO A 401 -3.36 15.17 16.06
C PRO A 401 -4.25 14.33 15.12
N TRP A 402 -4.54 13.09 15.51
CA TRP A 402 -5.43 12.15 14.79
C TRP A 402 -4.93 11.72 13.41
N ASN A 403 -3.59 11.64 13.21
CA ASN A 403 -2.96 11.29 11.94
C ASN A 403 -3.35 12.24 10.78
N LEU A 404 -3.59 13.49 11.09
CA LEU A 404 -3.91 14.53 10.13
C LEU A 404 -2.63 15.29 9.76
N ARG A 405 -2.39 15.47 8.47
CA ARG A 405 -1.36 16.37 7.93
C ARG A 405 -2.03 17.50 7.18
N ALA A 406 -1.64 18.73 7.50
CA ALA A 406 -2.11 19.94 6.82
C ALA A 406 -0.96 20.62 6.11
N TYR A 407 -1.23 21.26 4.99
CA TYR A 407 -0.27 22.13 4.34
C TYR A 407 -0.93 23.41 3.80
N VAL A 408 -0.11 24.44 3.73
CA VAL A 408 -0.36 25.65 2.97
C VAL A 408 0.84 25.91 2.08
N GLY A 409 0.61 26.39 0.87
CA GLY A 409 1.69 26.60 -0.07
C GLY A 409 1.33 27.55 -1.19
N HIS A 410 2.31 27.72 -2.08
CA HIS A 410 2.15 28.45 -3.31
C HIS A 410 2.72 27.62 -4.45
N SER A 411 2.13 27.73 -5.64
CA SER A 411 2.64 27.12 -6.88
C SER A 411 2.62 28.15 -7.99
N LEU A 412 3.68 28.21 -8.74
CA LEU A 412 3.77 28.96 -9.99
C LEU A 412 3.99 27.97 -11.13
N GLU A 413 3.06 27.95 -12.07
CA GLU A 413 3.12 27.08 -13.24
C GLU A 413 3.05 27.90 -14.53
N PHE A 414 3.86 27.52 -15.50
CA PHE A 414 3.81 27.97 -16.88
C PHE A 414 3.47 26.77 -17.75
N ALA A 415 2.28 26.78 -18.36
CA ALA A 415 1.79 25.69 -19.19
C ALA A 415 1.51 26.18 -20.61
N ARG A 416 1.85 25.35 -21.59
CA ARG A 416 1.54 25.58 -23.00
C ARG A 416 0.99 24.31 -23.63
N PRO A 417 -0.30 24.27 -23.96
CA PRO A 417 -0.88 23.16 -24.70
C PRO A 417 -0.44 23.21 -26.17
N PHE A 418 -0.44 22.05 -26.83
CA PHE A 418 -0.10 21.89 -28.23
C PHE A 418 -0.82 20.67 -28.83
N ASP A 419 -0.80 20.55 -30.17
CA ASP A 419 -1.46 19.45 -30.91
C ASP A 419 -2.93 19.21 -30.48
N ILE A 420 -3.69 20.30 -30.34
CA ILE A 420 -5.12 20.25 -30.01
C ILE A 420 -5.90 20.22 -31.33
N PRO A 421 -6.85 19.28 -31.53
CA PRO A 421 -7.71 19.26 -32.71
C PRO A 421 -8.54 20.55 -32.86
N ASP A 422 -8.72 21.01 -34.09
CA ASP A 422 -9.47 22.25 -34.39
C ASP A 422 -10.91 22.19 -33.85
N GLU A 423 -11.55 21.02 -33.91
CA GLU A 423 -12.89 20.83 -33.36
C GLU A 423 -12.93 21.02 -31.83
N THR A 424 -11.87 20.66 -31.13
CA THR A 424 -11.72 20.93 -29.70
C THR A 424 -11.56 22.42 -29.44
N LEU A 425 -10.72 23.11 -30.23
CA LEU A 425 -10.54 24.56 -30.12
C LEU A 425 -11.81 25.34 -30.46
N ALA A 426 -12.63 24.84 -31.39
CA ALA A 426 -13.95 25.43 -31.71
C ALA A 426 -14.93 25.39 -30.53
N ILE A 427 -14.85 24.37 -29.67
CA ILE A 427 -15.71 24.23 -28.48
C ILE A 427 -15.07 24.93 -27.27
N LEU A 428 -13.77 24.73 -27.05
CA LEU A 428 -13.01 25.32 -25.96
C LEU A 428 -12.29 26.58 -26.47
N THR A 429 -13.07 27.59 -26.83
CA THR A 429 -12.61 28.82 -27.52
C THR A 429 -11.59 29.64 -26.74
N LYS A 430 -11.47 29.43 -25.41
CA LYS A 430 -10.47 30.09 -24.57
C LYS A 430 -9.18 29.26 -24.44
N THR A 431 -9.11 28.08 -25.04
CA THR A 431 -7.87 27.29 -25.15
C THR A 431 -7.12 27.73 -26.40
N SER A 432 -5.84 28.07 -26.27
CA SER A 432 -4.98 28.47 -27.37
C SER A 432 -3.62 27.76 -27.26
N THR A 433 -3.10 27.30 -28.39
CA THR A 433 -1.75 26.72 -28.50
C THR A 433 -0.64 27.78 -28.55
N GLU A 434 -1.02 29.04 -28.82
CA GLU A 434 -0.07 30.17 -28.93
C GLU A 434 0.16 30.86 -27.57
N VAL A 435 -0.77 30.72 -26.62
CA VAL A 435 -0.71 31.39 -25.33
C VAL A 435 0.11 30.56 -24.35
N LEU A 436 1.02 31.22 -23.65
CA LEU A 436 1.65 30.70 -22.44
C LEU A 436 0.77 31.02 -21.23
N TYR A 437 0.13 30.01 -20.69
CA TYR A 437 -0.69 30.15 -19.49
C TYR A 437 0.21 30.21 -18.27
N ARG A 438 -0.01 31.22 -17.43
CA ARG A 438 0.69 31.39 -16.15
C ARG A 438 -0.35 31.30 -15.04
N SER A 439 -0.16 30.32 -14.17
CA SER A 439 -1.02 30.10 -12.99
C SER A 439 -0.18 30.21 -11.72
N SER A 440 -0.47 31.23 -10.93
CA SER A 440 0.11 31.46 -9.62
C SER A 440 -0.98 31.16 -8.58
N MET A 441 -0.80 30.08 -7.83
CA MET A 441 -1.87 29.46 -7.04
C MET A 441 -1.51 29.41 -5.56
N LEU A 442 -2.44 29.75 -4.70
CA LEU A 442 -2.43 29.33 -3.29
C LEU A 442 -2.90 27.89 -3.19
N LEU A 443 -2.17 27.10 -2.41
CA LEU A 443 -2.42 25.69 -2.19
C LEU A 443 -2.81 25.46 -0.74
N LEU A 444 -3.87 24.70 -0.54
CA LEU A 444 -4.31 24.24 0.78
C LEU A 444 -4.52 22.72 0.71
N GLY A 445 -4.21 22.02 1.78
CA GLY A 445 -4.50 20.60 1.83
C GLY A 445 -4.60 20.04 3.23
N LEU A 446 -5.47 19.05 3.35
CA LEU A 446 -5.66 18.25 4.54
C LEU A 446 -5.63 16.77 4.14
N ARG A 447 -4.84 15.97 4.85
CA ARG A 447 -4.75 14.54 4.59
C ARG A 447 -4.71 13.77 5.90
N ARG A 448 -5.57 12.79 6.04
CA ARG A 448 -5.59 11.85 7.15
C ARG A 448 -5.30 10.46 6.62
N GLU A 449 -4.30 9.79 7.18
CA GLU A 449 -3.93 8.43 6.84
C GLU A 449 -3.99 7.52 8.07
N THR A 450 -4.70 6.42 7.94
CA THR A 450 -4.87 5.40 8.99
C THR A 450 -4.66 3.98 8.44
N GLU A 451 -4.11 3.87 7.23
CA GLU A 451 -3.81 2.61 6.57
C GLU A 451 -2.73 1.85 7.34
N ASP A 452 -2.93 0.55 7.54
CA ASP A 452 -2.00 -0.33 8.23
C ASP A 452 -0.72 -0.61 7.41
N ASN A 453 -0.83 -0.58 6.08
CA ASN A 453 0.27 -0.77 5.14
C ASN A 453 0.00 0.00 3.85
N LEU A 454 0.87 0.95 3.50
CA LEU A 454 0.72 1.77 2.29
C LEU A 454 0.86 0.98 0.98
N ALA A 455 1.65 -0.10 0.97
CA ALA A 455 1.87 -0.92 -0.22
C ALA A 455 0.76 -1.95 -0.47
N ASP A 456 0.15 -2.45 0.60
CA ASP A 456 -0.90 -3.48 0.57
C ASP A 456 -1.83 -3.32 1.77
N PRO A 457 -2.69 -2.29 1.75
CA PRO A 457 -3.55 -1.97 2.88
C PRO A 457 -4.68 -3.01 3.04
N HIS A 458 -4.86 -3.43 4.30
CA HIS A 458 -5.92 -4.34 4.72
C HIS A 458 -6.96 -3.65 5.61
N ARG A 459 -6.56 -2.64 6.37
CA ARG A 459 -7.41 -1.91 7.31
C ARG A 459 -7.08 -0.42 7.33
N GLY A 460 -8.06 0.36 7.75
CA GLY A 460 -7.92 1.80 7.82
C GLY A 460 -8.31 2.50 6.52
N GLY A 461 -7.76 3.67 6.27
CA GLY A 461 -8.06 4.42 5.06
C GLY A 461 -7.40 5.77 5.00
N MET A 462 -7.67 6.49 3.92
CA MET A 462 -7.18 7.82 3.63
C MET A 462 -8.35 8.75 3.32
N LEU A 463 -8.30 9.96 3.85
CA LEU A 463 -9.17 11.06 3.45
C LEU A 463 -8.27 12.25 3.13
N ALA A 464 -8.34 12.75 1.91
CA ALA A 464 -7.57 13.90 1.45
C ALA A 464 -8.49 14.94 0.83
N TRP A 465 -8.19 16.20 1.12
CA TRP A 465 -8.73 17.36 0.43
C TRP A 465 -7.59 18.25 -0.05
N THR A 466 -7.67 18.71 -1.30
CA THR A 466 -6.76 19.69 -1.89
C THR A 466 -7.55 20.82 -2.48
N GLY A 467 -7.16 22.06 -2.17
CA GLY A 467 -7.73 23.28 -2.70
C GLY A 467 -6.65 24.10 -3.39
N GLU A 468 -6.95 24.60 -4.57
CA GLU A 468 -6.10 25.48 -5.37
C GLU A 468 -6.90 26.76 -5.67
N PHE A 469 -6.29 27.91 -5.43
CA PHE A 469 -6.88 29.22 -5.71
C PHE A 469 -5.89 30.05 -6.52
N ALA A 470 -6.22 30.32 -7.77
CA ALA A 470 -5.40 31.05 -8.74
C ALA A 470 -6.00 32.42 -9.05
N PRO A 471 -5.81 33.44 -8.23
CA PRO A 471 -6.34 34.79 -8.47
C PRO A 471 -5.36 35.62 -9.32
N ASN A 472 -5.88 36.65 -9.97
CA ASN A 472 -5.07 37.60 -10.77
C ASN A 472 -4.02 38.36 -9.93
N PHE A 473 -4.36 38.76 -8.71
CA PHE A 473 -3.47 39.55 -7.87
C PHE A 473 -2.15 38.82 -7.51
N LEU A 474 -2.10 37.47 -7.66
CA LEU A 474 -0.87 36.68 -7.55
C LEU A 474 -0.12 36.60 -8.89
N GLY A 475 -0.63 37.19 -9.95
CA GLY A 475 -0.02 37.21 -11.27
C GLY A 475 -0.50 36.08 -12.19
N SER A 476 -1.58 35.38 -11.89
CA SER A 476 -2.21 34.44 -12.82
C SER A 476 -2.82 35.17 -14.01
N ASN A 477 -2.70 34.60 -15.22
CA ASN A 477 -3.48 34.99 -16.38
C ASN A 477 -4.64 34.00 -16.66
N LEU A 478 -4.78 33.00 -15.80
CA LEU A 478 -5.88 32.04 -15.75
C LEU A 478 -6.35 31.95 -14.28
N GLU A 479 -7.59 32.33 -14.05
CA GLU A 479 -8.15 32.53 -12.71
C GLU A 479 -9.20 31.45 -12.41
N PHE A 480 -8.97 30.66 -11.37
CA PHE A 480 -9.87 29.56 -10.99
C PHE A 480 -9.78 29.19 -9.52
N ILE A 481 -10.78 28.45 -9.07
CA ILE A 481 -10.78 27.70 -7.83
C ILE A 481 -10.93 26.22 -8.19
N ARG A 482 -10.02 25.37 -7.72
CA ARG A 482 -10.08 23.92 -7.91
C ARG A 482 -10.09 23.23 -6.56
N ASN A 483 -10.98 22.26 -6.40
CA ASN A 483 -11.05 21.44 -5.21
C ASN A 483 -11.15 19.96 -5.60
N VAL A 484 -10.42 19.13 -4.86
CA VAL A 484 -10.49 17.67 -5.00
C VAL A 484 -10.58 17.05 -3.62
N VAL A 485 -11.54 16.17 -3.43
CA VAL A 485 -11.68 15.32 -2.25
C VAL A 485 -11.53 13.87 -2.68
N GLU A 486 -10.68 13.14 -1.98
CA GLU A 486 -10.51 11.71 -2.19
C GLU A 486 -10.61 10.96 -0.87
N ALA A 487 -11.40 9.89 -0.87
CA ALA A 487 -11.54 8.99 0.26
C ALA A 487 -11.22 7.56 -0.17
N ARG A 488 -10.45 6.84 0.65
CA ARG A 488 -10.19 5.40 0.52
C ARG A 488 -10.48 4.72 1.84
N HIS A 489 -11.02 3.51 1.78
CA HIS A 489 -11.24 2.71 2.98
C HIS A 489 -10.99 1.23 2.69
N TYR A 490 -10.34 0.55 3.65
CA TYR A 490 -9.99 -0.85 3.58
C TYR A 490 -10.52 -1.58 4.81
N TYR A 491 -11.20 -2.68 4.58
CA TYR A 491 -11.83 -3.47 5.63
C TYR A 491 -11.56 -4.95 5.42
N ALA A 492 -10.88 -5.57 6.39
CA ALA A 492 -10.69 -7.02 6.46
C ALA A 492 -11.69 -7.61 7.45
N PRO A 493 -12.80 -8.22 6.98
CA PRO A 493 -13.89 -8.69 7.86
C PRO A 493 -13.50 -9.89 8.72
N TRP A 494 -12.48 -10.65 8.31
CA TRP A 494 -12.06 -11.85 9.02
C TRP A 494 -10.57 -11.81 9.32
N ASP A 495 -10.23 -11.93 10.61
CA ASP A 495 -8.83 -12.02 11.05
C ASP A 495 -8.14 -13.25 10.47
N GLY A 496 -6.87 -13.10 10.15
CA GLY A 496 -6.04 -14.16 9.57
C GLY A 496 -6.42 -14.60 8.16
N THR A 497 -7.34 -13.90 7.48
CA THR A 497 -7.58 -14.03 6.06
C THR A 497 -7.04 -12.78 5.36
N ASN A 498 -6.41 -12.95 4.20
CA ASN A 498 -6.03 -11.80 3.39
C ASN A 498 -7.18 -11.36 2.46
N PHE A 499 -8.43 -11.56 2.88
CA PHE A 499 -9.60 -11.03 2.19
C PHE A 499 -9.82 -9.59 2.61
N VAL A 500 -9.92 -8.68 1.63
CA VAL A 500 -10.07 -7.25 1.89
C VAL A 500 -11.19 -6.70 1.00
N LEU A 501 -12.09 -5.94 1.61
CA LEU A 501 -12.99 -5.04 0.89
C LEU A 501 -12.34 -3.65 0.84
N ALA A 502 -12.17 -3.10 -0.35
CA ALA A 502 -11.59 -1.79 -0.56
C ALA A 502 -12.59 -0.89 -1.29
N GLY A 503 -12.66 0.36 -0.88
CA GLY A 503 -13.47 1.38 -1.52
C GLY A 503 -12.67 2.64 -1.78
N ARG A 504 -12.88 3.28 -2.92
CA ARG A 504 -12.37 4.60 -3.28
C ARG A 504 -13.50 5.48 -3.79
N LEU A 505 -13.47 6.74 -3.43
CA LEU A 505 -14.35 7.78 -3.96
C LEU A 505 -13.51 9.03 -4.19
N ARG A 506 -13.62 9.64 -5.36
CA ARG A 506 -13.00 10.92 -5.69
C ARG A 506 -14.06 11.85 -6.25
N PHE A 507 -14.05 13.06 -5.77
CA PHE A 507 -14.89 14.15 -6.21
C PHE A 507 -14.03 15.38 -6.47
N GLY A 508 -14.22 16.05 -7.62
CA GLY A 508 -13.47 17.24 -8.00
C GLY A 508 -14.35 18.25 -8.69
N PHE A 509 -14.08 19.52 -8.45
CA PHE A 509 -14.62 20.61 -9.26
C PHE A 509 -13.58 21.69 -9.48
N ILE A 510 -13.64 22.34 -10.65
CA ILE A 510 -12.84 23.50 -11.01
C ILE A 510 -13.78 24.57 -11.57
N GLN A 511 -13.73 25.74 -10.99
CA GLN A 511 -14.61 26.86 -11.37
C GLN A 511 -13.77 28.02 -11.85
N PRO A 512 -14.03 28.56 -13.05
CA PRO A 512 -13.45 29.81 -13.48
C PRO A 512 -13.98 30.95 -12.63
N ILE A 513 -13.14 31.94 -12.35
CA ILE A 513 -13.48 33.13 -11.57
C ILE A 513 -12.98 34.38 -12.27
N GLN A 514 -13.51 35.56 -11.84
CA GLN A 514 -13.09 36.89 -12.28
C GLN A 514 -13.10 37.02 -13.83
N SER A 515 -11.94 37.17 -14.47
CA SER A 515 -11.82 37.40 -15.90
C SER A 515 -11.76 36.10 -16.73
N THR A 516 -11.63 34.92 -16.11
CA THR A 516 -11.61 33.65 -16.81
C THR A 516 -13.04 33.19 -17.10
N GLU A 517 -13.40 33.10 -18.38
CA GLU A 517 -14.74 32.68 -18.81
C GLU A 517 -14.86 31.15 -18.96
N GLN A 518 -13.75 30.46 -19.27
CA GLN A 518 -13.74 29.01 -19.53
C GLN A 518 -12.41 28.42 -19.11
N ILE A 519 -12.45 27.25 -18.47
CA ILE A 519 -11.25 26.50 -18.09
C ILE A 519 -10.64 25.84 -19.34
N PRO A 520 -9.35 26.10 -19.64
CA PRO A 520 -8.63 25.44 -20.73
C PRO A 520 -8.55 23.93 -20.51
N ILE A 521 -8.41 23.16 -21.62
CA ILE A 521 -8.49 21.72 -21.63
C ILE A 521 -7.51 21.05 -20.64
N PHE A 522 -6.30 21.52 -20.51
CA PHE A 522 -5.24 20.93 -19.71
C PHE A 522 -5.41 21.11 -18.19
N TYR A 523 -6.37 21.95 -17.72
CA TYR A 523 -6.78 22.05 -16.31
C TYR A 523 -8.07 21.30 -16.00
N ARG A 524 -8.84 20.89 -17.02
CA ARG A 524 -10.10 20.17 -16.83
C ARG A 524 -9.88 18.78 -16.25
N PHE A 525 -10.91 18.23 -15.64
CA PHE A 525 -10.91 16.86 -15.17
C PHE A 525 -11.17 15.88 -16.31
N PHE A 526 -10.56 14.69 -16.18
CA PHE A 526 -10.77 13.57 -17.09
C PHE A 526 -11.03 12.31 -16.27
N ALA A 527 -11.71 11.33 -16.86
CA ALA A 527 -12.00 10.04 -16.26
C ALA A 527 -12.03 8.92 -17.32
N GLY A 528 -11.95 7.70 -16.85
CA GLY A 528 -11.74 6.48 -17.63
C GLY A 528 -10.32 5.98 -17.47
N GLY A 529 -10.09 4.70 -17.75
CA GLY A 529 -8.79 4.06 -17.61
C GLY A 529 -8.59 3.36 -16.29
N TYR A 530 -7.37 2.81 -16.13
CA TYR A 530 -7.00 1.94 -15.02
C TYR A 530 -7.15 2.59 -13.64
N ASP A 531 -6.78 3.86 -13.51
CA ASP A 531 -6.79 4.60 -12.25
C ASP A 531 -8.13 5.30 -11.96
N SER A 532 -9.13 5.16 -12.84
CA SER A 532 -10.44 5.81 -12.71
C SER A 532 -11.57 4.79 -12.83
N VAL A 533 -12.10 4.57 -14.03
CA VAL A 533 -13.18 3.62 -14.31
C VAL A 533 -12.69 2.59 -15.32
N ARG A 534 -12.27 1.42 -14.84
CA ARG A 534 -11.78 0.31 -15.67
C ARG A 534 -12.92 -0.20 -16.57
N GLY A 535 -12.62 -0.53 -17.80
CA GLY A 535 -13.63 -0.88 -18.80
C GLY A 535 -13.93 0.26 -19.76
N TYR A 536 -13.47 1.48 -19.48
CA TYR A 536 -13.45 2.60 -20.41
C TYR A 536 -12.00 2.99 -20.73
N ARG A 537 -11.77 3.53 -21.93
CA ARG A 537 -10.45 4.02 -22.33
C ARG A 537 -9.99 5.17 -21.45
N LEU A 538 -8.68 5.34 -21.35
CA LEU A 538 -8.04 6.46 -20.66
C LEU A 538 -8.65 7.79 -21.13
N ASP A 539 -9.19 8.57 -20.17
CA ASP A 539 -9.75 9.91 -20.33
C ASP A 539 -11.00 10.03 -21.23
N TYR A 540 -11.60 8.91 -21.68
CA TYR A 540 -12.74 8.94 -22.62
C TYR A 540 -14.12 9.05 -21.96
N LEU A 541 -14.23 9.14 -20.64
CA LEU A 541 -15.50 9.41 -19.97
C LEU A 541 -15.83 10.91 -19.98
N GLY A 542 -17.09 11.24 -20.19
CA GLY A 542 -17.58 12.61 -20.20
C GLY A 542 -17.76 13.22 -21.59
N PRO A 543 -17.74 14.56 -21.68
CA PRO A 543 -17.98 15.31 -22.92
C PRO A 543 -16.89 15.05 -23.98
N ARG A 544 -17.32 15.01 -25.26
CA ARG A 544 -16.43 14.79 -26.41
C ARG A 544 -16.75 15.75 -27.54
N ASN A 545 -15.78 16.02 -28.39
CA ASN A 545 -15.97 16.75 -29.61
C ASN A 545 -16.65 15.90 -30.70
N LEU A 546 -16.89 16.47 -31.85
CA LEU A 546 -17.57 15.79 -32.97
C LEU A 546 -16.77 14.59 -33.52
N THR A 547 -15.47 14.58 -33.40
CA THR A 547 -14.59 13.47 -33.79
C THR A 547 -14.41 12.43 -32.68
N GLY A 548 -15.08 12.60 -31.52
CA GLY A 548 -15.08 11.66 -30.42
C GLY A 548 -13.91 11.83 -29.44
N GLN A 549 -13.08 12.87 -29.56
CA GLN A 549 -11.98 13.17 -28.65
C GLN A 549 -12.51 13.78 -27.35
N PRO A 550 -11.90 13.44 -26.19
CA PRO A 550 -12.35 13.96 -24.90
C PRO A 550 -12.08 15.47 -24.76
N LEU A 551 -13.05 16.17 -24.18
CA LEU A 551 -12.98 17.60 -23.87
C LEU A 551 -12.68 17.86 -22.39
N GLY A 552 -12.75 16.83 -21.55
CA GLY A 552 -12.72 16.99 -20.11
C GLY A 552 -13.92 17.78 -19.57
N GLY A 553 -13.91 18.08 -18.28
CA GLY A 553 -14.99 18.83 -17.64
C GLY A 553 -14.57 19.55 -16.37
N GLU A 554 -15.48 20.38 -15.88
CA GLU A 554 -15.29 21.18 -14.70
C GLU A 554 -15.70 20.47 -13.40
N ALA A 555 -16.46 19.39 -13.52
CA ALA A 555 -16.79 18.52 -12.38
C ALA A 555 -16.48 17.07 -12.68
N LEU A 556 -16.00 16.35 -11.67
CA LEU A 556 -15.64 14.93 -11.71
C LEU A 556 -16.23 14.21 -10.50
N MET A 557 -16.76 13.04 -10.73
CA MET A 557 -17.00 12.05 -9.70
C MET A 557 -16.59 10.68 -10.22
N ASP A 558 -15.70 9.99 -9.51
CA ASP A 558 -15.39 8.58 -9.77
C ASP A 558 -15.20 7.79 -8.47
N GLY A 559 -15.36 6.49 -8.56
CA GLY A 559 -15.16 5.60 -7.44
C GLY A 559 -15.04 4.14 -7.85
N SER A 560 -14.55 3.35 -6.92
CA SER A 560 -14.32 1.92 -7.08
C SER A 560 -14.65 1.17 -5.82
N LEU A 561 -15.28 0.01 -5.95
CA LEU A 561 -15.45 -0.98 -4.90
C LEU A 561 -14.74 -2.26 -5.34
N GLU A 562 -13.84 -2.78 -4.51
CA GLU A 562 -13.08 -4.00 -4.80
C GLU A 562 -13.22 -5.02 -3.67
N ALA A 563 -13.37 -6.30 -4.06
CA ALA A 563 -13.15 -7.44 -3.20
C ALA A 563 -11.84 -8.12 -3.60
N ARG A 564 -10.85 -8.08 -2.70
CA ARG A 564 -9.53 -8.71 -2.88
C ARG A 564 -9.56 -10.07 -2.21
N ILE A 565 -9.36 -11.13 -3.01
CA ILE A 565 -9.58 -12.53 -2.60
C ILE A 565 -8.23 -13.25 -2.67
N PRO A 566 -7.69 -13.76 -1.54
CA PRO A 566 -6.48 -14.57 -1.58
C PRO A 566 -6.77 -15.90 -2.27
N ILE A 567 -6.05 -16.23 -3.34
CA ILE A 567 -6.20 -17.49 -4.06
C ILE A 567 -5.13 -18.47 -3.61
N TYR A 568 -3.87 -18.09 -3.77
CA TYR A 568 -2.77 -18.98 -3.41
C TYR A 568 -1.47 -18.18 -3.24
N LYS A 569 -0.86 -18.21 -2.05
CA LYS A 569 0.38 -17.48 -1.73
C LYS A 569 0.34 -16.01 -2.19
N GLU A 570 1.16 -15.68 -3.18
CA GLU A 570 1.31 -14.33 -3.74
C GLU A 570 0.22 -13.99 -4.79
N ILE A 571 -0.64 -14.97 -5.15
CA ILE A 571 -1.71 -14.78 -6.15
C ILE A 571 -2.98 -14.35 -5.44
N ARG A 572 -3.53 -13.22 -5.87
CA ARG A 572 -4.81 -12.68 -5.40
C ARG A 572 -5.75 -12.46 -6.57
N GLY A 573 -7.01 -12.81 -6.37
CA GLY A 573 -8.11 -12.41 -7.24
C GLY A 573 -8.66 -11.06 -6.82
N VAL A 574 -9.18 -10.31 -7.77
CA VAL A 574 -9.91 -9.07 -7.54
C VAL A 574 -11.24 -9.16 -8.29
N ALA A 575 -12.33 -8.83 -7.62
CA ALA A 575 -13.59 -8.52 -8.27
C ALA A 575 -13.89 -7.05 -7.97
N PHE A 576 -14.30 -6.28 -8.98
CA PHE A 576 -14.50 -4.85 -8.80
C PHE A 576 -15.74 -4.32 -9.52
N MET A 577 -16.22 -3.19 -9.01
CA MET A 577 -17.25 -2.36 -9.61
C MET A 577 -16.78 -0.91 -9.55
N ASP A 578 -16.57 -0.31 -10.70
CA ASP A 578 -16.16 1.08 -10.85
C ASP A 578 -17.32 1.91 -11.37
N PHE A 579 -17.34 3.18 -10.99
CA PHE A 579 -18.31 4.15 -11.51
C PHE A 579 -17.66 5.52 -11.62
N GLY A 580 -18.17 6.33 -12.54
CA GLY A 580 -17.70 7.71 -12.65
C GLY A 580 -18.20 8.40 -13.89
N ASN A 581 -18.05 9.70 -13.91
CA ASN A 581 -18.24 10.56 -15.08
C ASN A 581 -17.57 11.91 -14.87
N VAL A 582 -17.41 12.64 -15.97
CA VAL A 582 -16.97 14.03 -16.01
C VAL A 582 -18.07 14.85 -16.64
N PHE A 583 -18.30 16.05 -16.10
CA PHE A 583 -19.37 16.96 -16.51
C PHE A 583 -18.78 18.23 -17.10
N PHE A 584 -19.32 18.71 -18.22
CA PHE A 584 -18.73 19.82 -18.99
C PHE A 584 -18.61 21.08 -18.14
N ASN A 585 -19.72 21.46 -17.44
CA ASN A 585 -19.74 22.53 -16.46
C ASN A 585 -20.23 21.97 -15.11
N ILE A 586 -19.99 22.69 -14.00
CA ILE A 586 -20.43 22.28 -12.67
C ILE A 586 -21.96 22.10 -12.59
N PRO A 587 -22.80 23.00 -13.15
CA PRO A 587 -24.26 22.82 -13.12
C PRO A 587 -24.77 21.57 -13.86
N ASP A 588 -23.97 20.99 -14.77
CA ASP A 588 -24.34 19.78 -15.51
C ASP A 588 -24.20 18.51 -14.65
N PHE A 589 -23.70 18.64 -13.41
CA PHE A 589 -23.48 17.50 -12.52
C PHE A 589 -24.77 16.73 -12.25
N ASN A 590 -24.79 15.44 -12.63
CA ASN A 590 -25.96 14.59 -12.49
C ASN A 590 -25.56 13.15 -12.20
N LEU A 591 -25.91 12.64 -11.03
CA LEU A 591 -25.61 11.26 -10.62
C LEU A 591 -26.26 10.20 -11.55
N GLY A 592 -27.38 10.54 -12.20
CA GLY A 592 -28.03 9.66 -13.17
C GLY A 592 -27.24 9.43 -14.47
N GLN A 593 -26.20 10.24 -14.70
CA GLN A 593 -25.33 10.13 -15.89
C GLN A 593 -24.01 9.38 -15.58
N LEU A 594 -23.85 8.89 -14.36
CA LEU A 594 -22.67 8.08 -14.02
C LEU A 594 -22.59 6.85 -14.91
N LYS A 595 -21.39 6.52 -15.33
CA LYS A 595 -21.05 5.33 -16.08
C LYS A 595 -20.50 4.28 -15.12
N TYR A 596 -20.88 3.02 -15.36
CA TYR A 596 -20.53 1.91 -14.51
C TYR A 596 -19.74 0.88 -15.30
N ALA A 597 -18.78 0.25 -14.64
CA ALA A 597 -18.06 -0.90 -15.16
C ALA A 597 -17.92 -1.94 -14.05
N SER A 598 -17.93 -3.20 -14.41
CA SER A 598 -17.60 -4.29 -13.49
C SER A 598 -16.52 -5.17 -14.10
N GLY A 599 -15.81 -5.89 -13.27
CA GLY A 599 -14.75 -6.72 -13.78
C GLY A 599 -14.09 -7.61 -12.74
N VAL A 600 -13.14 -8.38 -13.24
CA VAL A 600 -12.30 -9.27 -12.43
C VAL A 600 -10.84 -9.06 -12.78
N GLY A 601 -9.97 -9.37 -11.84
CA GLY A 601 -8.54 -9.24 -12.03
C GLY A 601 -7.75 -10.27 -11.25
N LEU A 602 -6.50 -10.41 -11.65
CA LEU A 602 -5.48 -11.18 -10.96
C LEU A 602 -4.31 -10.27 -10.61
N ARG A 603 -3.77 -10.48 -9.42
CA ARG A 603 -2.55 -9.82 -8.94
C ARG A 603 -1.55 -10.89 -8.52
N TYR A 604 -0.34 -10.74 -8.99
CA TYR A 604 0.79 -11.55 -8.56
C TYR A 604 1.89 -10.65 -7.99
N MET A 605 2.18 -10.82 -6.71
CA MET A 605 3.21 -10.04 -6.03
C MET A 605 4.59 -10.61 -6.35
N THR A 606 5.41 -9.85 -7.07
CA THR A 606 6.77 -10.24 -7.41
C THR A 606 7.79 -9.43 -6.60
N PRO A 607 9.05 -9.88 -6.47
CA PRO A 607 10.09 -9.08 -5.83
C PRO A 607 10.38 -7.73 -6.50
N ILE A 608 10.02 -7.58 -7.78
CA ILE A 608 10.20 -6.35 -8.57
C ILE A 608 8.92 -5.51 -8.65
N GLY A 609 7.85 -5.92 -7.96
CA GLY A 609 6.56 -5.25 -7.94
C GLY A 609 5.41 -6.15 -8.40
N PRO A 610 4.16 -5.69 -8.22
CA PRO A 610 2.98 -6.45 -8.62
C PRO A 610 2.86 -6.54 -10.14
N VAL A 611 2.43 -7.70 -10.61
CA VAL A 611 1.91 -7.90 -11.97
C VAL A 611 0.40 -7.97 -11.87
N GLY A 612 -0.29 -7.07 -12.54
CA GLY A 612 -1.74 -6.96 -12.53
C GLY A 612 -2.34 -7.21 -13.90
N PHE A 613 -3.45 -7.93 -13.93
CA PHE A 613 -4.26 -8.14 -15.12
C PHE A 613 -5.74 -8.02 -14.74
N ASP A 614 -6.43 -7.04 -15.32
CA ASP A 614 -7.86 -6.80 -15.11
C ASP A 614 -8.62 -6.88 -16.42
N ILE A 615 -9.84 -7.36 -16.35
CA ILE A 615 -10.82 -7.28 -17.43
C ILE A 615 -11.99 -6.46 -16.90
N GLY A 616 -12.19 -5.28 -17.47
CA GLY A 616 -13.29 -4.39 -17.16
C GLY A 616 -14.34 -4.40 -18.28
N ILE A 617 -15.59 -4.52 -17.91
CA ILE A 617 -16.74 -4.55 -18.83
C ILE A 617 -17.62 -3.34 -18.51
N PRO A 618 -17.80 -2.40 -19.44
CA PRO A 618 -18.70 -1.27 -19.26
C PRO A 618 -20.15 -1.77 -19.22
N LEU A 619 -20.89 -1.39 -18.18
CA LEU A 619 -22.29 -1.76 -18.02
C LEU A 619 -23.23 -0.85 -18.82
N ASN A 620 -22.80 0.37 -19.10
CA ASN A 620 -23.48 1.33 -19.96
C ASN A 620 -22.50 1.92 -20.98
N PRO A 621 -22.16 1.13 -22.03
CA PRO A 621 -21.13 1.49 -23.01
C PRO A 621 -21.50 2.78 -23.75
N ILE A 622 -20.48 3.55 -24.12
CA ILE A 622 -20.65 4.82 -24.83
C ILE A 622 -20.71 4.59 -26.32
N SER A 623 -20.09 3.52 -26.81
CA SER A 623 -20.05 3.10 -28.21
C SER A 623 -20.27 1.59 -28.28
N HIS A 624 -20.87 1.12 -29.40
CA HIS A 624 -21.00 -0.31 -29.65
C HIS A 624 -19.67 -1.06 -29.76
N LYS A 625 -18.55 -0.34 -29.84
CA LYS A 625 -17.19 -0.90 -29.82
C LYS A 625 -16.61 -1.10 -28.41
N ASP A 626 -17.24 -0.53 -27.40
CA ASP A 626 -16.79 -0.63 -26.01
C ASP A 626 -17.41 -1.88 -25.35
N SER A 627 -16.89 -3.07 -25.66
CA SER A 627 -17.42 -4.32 -25.11
C SER A 627 -16.64 -4.79 -23.86
N TYR A 628 -15.35 -4.58 -23.81
CA TYR A 628 -14.48 -4.86 -22.67
C TYR A 628 -13.12 -4.17 -22.87
N HIS A 629 -12.43 -3.91 -21.76
CA HIS A 629 -11.05 -3.44 -21.75
C HIS A 629 -10.18 -4.36 -20.90
N PHE A 630 -9.03 -4.72 -21.45
CA PHE A 630 -7.97 -5.38 -20.71
C PHE A 630 -7.04 -4.32 -20.16
N ASN A 631 -6.74 -4.38 -18.88
CA ASN A 631 -5.74 -3.56 -18.25
C ASN A 631 -4.62 -4.48 -17.76
N PHE A 632 -3.43 -4.26 -18.25
CA PHE A 632 -2.24 -5.02 -17.87
C PHE A 632 -1.16 -4.08 -17.37
N SER A 633 -0.52 -4.43 -16.27
CA SER A 633 0.55 -3.64 -15.69
C SER A 633 1.63 -4.54 -15.10
N ILE A 634 2.89 -4.24 -15.40
CA ILE A 634 4.07 -4.83 -14.74
C ILE A 634 4.85 -3.72 -14.05
N GLY A 635 5.25 -3.95 -12.79
CA GLY A 635 5.96 -3.01 -11.95
C GLY A 635 5.04 -2.34 -10.94
N GLN A 636 5.60 -1.55 -10.03
CA GLN A 636 4.81 -0.80 -9.07
C GLN A 636 3.95 0.23 -9.81
N ALA A 637 2.63 0.18 -9.59
CA ALA A 637 1.77 1.32 -9.81
C ALA A 637 2.20 2.35 -8.75
N PHE A 638 2.78 3.43 -9.20
CA PHE A 638 3.39 4.44 -8.33
C PHE A 638 2.37 5.47 -7.89
#